data_989c77ea15091a4ce4efc40bad6c47a0
#
_entry.id   989c77ea15091a4ce4efc40bad6c47a0
#
_cell.length_a   1.000
_cell.length_b   1.000
_cell.length_c   1.000
_cell.angle_alpha   90.00
_cell.angle_beta   90.00
_cell.angle_gamma   90.00
#
_symmetry.space_group_name_H-M   'P 1'
#
loop_
_entity.id
_entity.type
_entity.pdbx_description
1 polymer ?
#
loop_
_entity_poly.entity_id
_entity_poly.type
_entity_poly.pdbx_seq_one_letter_code
_entity_poly.pdbx_strand_id
1 'polypeptide(L)'
;MAEEWQLCVDWLLNCGILRPEHKATQPGAVVFDLVQALRDGVLLCHLLNSLKPYCVDSKDFSPRPQLSQFLCTKNIRAFLQTCEKTFRVDIKDLFEPPDLLEVTNFRKVVHTLSKLSKTDIALSRIPKGFPPNNSRDEDQDEDIYGNLSNMAIKHDIEDNEELYDSVAQENDDEIYEDIINVKKRRTREPTRSTSVPEPVHLSKREYCIQEMCDTEKNYVDALTMIVTKFIGPLANTITASDKNTIFSSIDKMLEVHKGFYSDLSQACANDKRTTSEKPRIHEVFLKWKPHLLLYGDYCSNLPKAQETIEKLTKTNEAVKLKVEDCERQANDGRFRLRDLLHVPMQRVLKYHLLLRELIKNTDKTSDQQGYLQQALEAMQDLSFYVNEVKRDNEALALIEEIQRSITDLQMPDNTSLRDYGKLQKDGELKVRNHNDHRVRQRYIFLFDKVMLMCKARIVDRFLWGDSYSYKEAILLAEYRLDNSAAARDAQRKADKWNCTFQMVKLDDSMAITFLAKTDDLKNKWIDAINLALDNTQPAAGKDWIMTTFTEPKTCDICGKLLRGVFFQGYKNPQNTMCVHKECIGKQKPQTQEVSVQGEKMRATVSYFGNPKPGAGRIVLQFSEGDMIGVTRREGDWLEGVLGNAKGWFPQQLVEPVRKLTSSQRESYIPWEPTSKSQSPSPCNPGTVFKGYVNVPSSDLNQYDWFVGLMERGKATQLMQTVPDSTYLVRESANSARTGNPALTIKYKGDVRHIKIEYERSNGYYMSDARFFHSLPELIEFYQKNSLADSFQEVNTTLMYPYKTVSKGAGGAPTPYPVPLPPKPHAYVNGTRVLCYAVAMYDYAATATSQISLAANDRVAVLSKCGADKGWWKGEHCSTRKVGYFPFAYVREEDEE
;
A
#
# COMPACT_ATOMS: atom_id res chain seq x y z
N MET A 1 -30.32 9.59 27.03
CA MET A 1 -30.96 9.22 25.74
C MET A 1 -29.82 9.20 24.72
N ALA A 2 -29.81 8.24 23.80
CA ALA A 2 -28.77 8.21 22.76
C ALA A 2 -28.84 9.48 21.89
N GLU A 3 -27.69 10.03 21.54
CA GLU A 3 -27.60 11.18 20.64
C GLU A 3 -27.99 10.79 19.22
N GLU A 4 -28.44 11.74 18.40
CA GLU A 4 -28.93 11.44 17.04
C GLU A 4 -27.89 10.74 16.15
N TRP A 5 -26.62 11.15 16.26
CA TRP A 5 -25.54 10.49 15.54
C TRP A 5 -25.31 9.04 16.00
N GLN A 6 -25.54 8.73 17.29
CA GLN A 6 -25.44 7.35 17.80
C GLN A 6 -26.56 6.47 17.21
N LEU A 7 -27.79 7.01 17.13
CA LEU A 7 -28.89 6.32 16.45
C LEU A 7 -28.61 6.09 14.95
N CYS A 8 -27.91 7.03 14.32
CA CYS A 8 -27.43 6.88 12.95
C CYS A 8 -26.41 5.74 12.85
N VAL A 9 -25.42 5.66 13.75
CA VAL A 9 -24.43 4.57 13.83
C VAL A 9 -25.12 3.22 13.98
N ASP A 10 -26.08 3.10 14.90
CA ASP A 10 -26.84 1.87 15.12
C ASP A 10 -27.61 1.44 13.85
N TRP A 11 -28.19 2.40 13.14
CA TRP A 11 -28.86 2.12 11.88
C TRP A 11 -27.90 1.67 10.78
N LEU A 12 -26.74 2.30 10.64
CA LEU A 12 -25.68 1.89 9.69
C LEU A 12 -25.13 0.50 10.01
N LEU A 13 -24.99 0.17 11.29
CA LEU A 13 -24.61 -1.17 11.75
C LEU A 13 -25.67 -2.22 11.34
N ASN A 14 -26.97 -1.91 11.52
CA ASN A 14 -28.06 -2.79 11.11
C ASN A 14 -28.18 -2.93 9.58
N CYS A 15 -27.71 -1.95 8.82
CA CYS A 15 -27.62 -2.02 7.36
C CYS A 15 -26.40 -2.85 6.88
N GLY A 16 -25.52 -3.29 7.79
CA GLY A 16 -24.28 -4.00 7.46
C GLY A 16 -23.17 -3.11 6.86
N ILE A 17 -23.28 -1.78 7.04
CA ILE A 17 -22.33 -0.80 6.48
C ILE A 17 -21.17 -0.55 7.44
N LEU A 18 -21.44 -0.48 8.73
CA LEU A 18 -20.43 -0.43 9.77
C LEU A 18 -20.29 -1.81 10.41
N ARG A 19 -19.07 -2.15 10.82
CA ARG A 19 -18.80 -3.38 11.57
C ARG A 19 -18.82 -3.12 13.07
N PRO A 20 -19.12 -4.13 13.90
CA PRO A 20 -19.06 -3.99 15.36
C PRO A 20 -17.69 -3.52 15.89
N GLU A 21 -16.60 -3.79 15.15
CA GLU A 21 -15.22 -3.43 15.51
C GLU A 21 -14.82 -2.02 15.06
N HIS A 22 -15.68 -1.32 14.32
CA HIS A 22 -15.37 0.01 13.81
C HIS A 22 -15.27 1.04 14.95
N LYS A 23 -14.39 2.05 14.84
CA LYS A 23 -14.20 3.08 15.89
C LYS A 23 -15.51 3.76 16.28
N ALA A 24 -16.37 4.11 15.31
CA ALA A 24 -17.64 4.78 15.54
C ALA A 24 -18.67 3.94 16.31
N THR A 25 -18.52 2.60 16.38
CA THR A 25 -19.41 1.67 17.09
C THR A 25 -18.91 1.30 18.49
N GLN A 26 -17.70 1.70 18.87
CA GLN A 26 -17.08 1.34 20.14
C GLN A 26 -17.55 2.22 21.30
N PRO A 27 -17.54 1.70 22.55
CA PRO A 27 -17.79 2.53 23.73
C PRO A 27 -16.75 3.67 23.82
N GLY A 28 -17.22 4.91 23.92
CA GLY A 28 -16.36 6.10 23.93
C GLY A 28 -16.13 6.73 22.55
N ALA A 29 -16.80 6.23 21.50
CA ALA A 29 -16.78 6.85 20.18
C ALA A 29 -17.30 8.29 20.26
N VAL A 30 -16.72 9.16 19.44
CA VAL A 30 -17.13 10.56 19.27
C VAL A 30 -17.74 10.78 17.90
N VAL A 31 -18.55 11.81 17.75
CA VAL A 31 -19.20 12.12 16.48
C VAL A 31 -18.21 12.24 15.31
N PHE A 32 -16.98 12.65 15.57
CA PHE A 32 -15.93 12.77 14.55
C PHE A 32 -15.51 11.42 13.97
N ASP A 33 -15.63 10.31 14.71
CA ASP A 33 -15.35 8.96 14.19
C ASP A 33 -16.38 8.56 13.10
N LEU A 34 -17.65 8.96 13.27
CA LEU A 34 -18.67 8.79 12.24
C LEU A 34 -18.43 9.70 11.04
N VAL A 35 -18.02 10.98 11.30
CA VAL A 35 -17.65 11.91 10.23
C VAL A 35 -16.56 11.28 9.35
N GLN A 36 -15.50 10.80 9.94
CA GLN A 36 -14.39 10.20 9.18
C GLN A 36 -14.81 8.97 8.38
N ALA A 37 -15.68 8.14 8.92
CA ALA A 37 -16.22 6.98 8.20
C ALA A 37 -17.03 7.32 6.95
N LEU A 38 -17.76 8.45 6.97
CA LEU A 38 -18.66 8.84 5.88
C LEU A 38 -18.06 9.86 4.91
N ARG A 39 -16.95 10.53 5.28
CA ARG A 39 -16.46 11.77 4.69
C ARG A 39 -16.10 11.67 3.22
N ASP A 40 -15.66 10.52 2.74
CA ASP A 40 -15.32 10.25 1.35
C ASP A 40 -16.49 9.80 0.48
N GLY A 41 -17.67 9.57 1.09
CA GLY A 41 -18.90 9.18 0.41
C GLY A 41 -18.97 7.70 0.00
N VAL A 42 -17.92 6.90 0.20
CA VAL A 42 -17.89 5.49 -0.22
C VAL A 42 -18.95 4.69 0.52
N LEU A 43 -18.97 4.74 1.86
CA LEU A 43 -19.96 4.02 2.67
C LEU A 43 -21.39 4.46 2.38
N LEU A 44 -21.60 5.73 2.00
CA LEU A 44 -22.91 6.25 1.62
C LEU A 44 -23.41 5.58 0.32
N CYS A 45 -22.55 5.39 -0.68
CA CYS A 45 -22.90 4.67 -1.91
C CYS A 45 -23.18 3.18 -1.65
N HIS A 46 -22.37 2.55 -0.80
CA HIS A 46 -22.61 1.17 -0.37
C HIS A 46 -23.92 1.02 0.42
N LEU A 47 -24.27 1.99 1.25
CA LEU A 47 -25.55 2.03 1.98
C LEU A 47 -26.74 1.96 1.02
N LEU A 48 -26.74 2.79 -0.02
CA LEU A 48 -27.81 2.77 -1.01
C LEU A 48 -27.91 1.42 -1.73
N ASN A 49 -26.77 0.82 -2.10
CA ASN A 49 -26.74 -0.49 -2.73
C ASN A 49 -27.16 -1.64 -1.79
N SER A 50 -26.92 -1.50 -0.47
CA SER A 50 -27.44 -2.42 0.54
C SER A 50 -28.95 -2.33 0.67
N LEU A 51 -29.52 -1.13 0.64
CA LEU A 51 -30.96 -0.90 0.72
C LEU A 51 -31.69 -1.32 -0.56
N LYS A 52 -31.11 -1.00 -1.72
CA LYS A 52 -31.62 -1.38 -3.05
C LYS A 52 -30.45 -1.78 -3.95
N PRO A 53 -30.25 -3.07 -4.21
CA PRO A 53 -29.14 -3.55 -5.03
C PRO A 53 -29.03 -2.83 -6.38
N TYR A 54 -27.80 -2.47 -6.74
CA TYR A 54 -27.43 -1.85 -8.02
C TYR A 54 -28.11 -0.50 -8.31
N CYS A 55 -28.53 0.26 -7.30
CA CYS A 55 -29.10 1.59 -7.49
C CYS A 55 -28.03 2.69 -7.68
N VAL A 56 -26.82 2.48 -7.21
CA VAL A 56 -25.63 3.27 -7.54
C VAL A 56 -24.67 2.38 -8.32
N ASP A 57 -24.40 2.73 -9.56
CA ASP A 57 -23.49 1.96 -10.40
C ASP A 57 -22.03 2.13 -9.93
N SER A 58 -21.22 1.08 -10.03
CA SER A 58 -19.80 1.10 -9.66
C SER A 58 -18.95 2.10 -10.46
N LYS A 59 -19.42 2.58 -11.61
CA LYS A 59 -18.79 3.65 -12.39
C LYS A 59 -19.16 5.06 -11.92
N ASP A 60 -20.31 5.21 -11.25
CA ASP A 60 -20.82 6.50 -10.80
C ASP A 60 -20.16 6.96 -9.51
N PHE A 61 -19.48 6.07 -8.79
CA PHE A 61 -18.68 6.42 -7.62
C PHE A 61 -17.32 5.69 -7.63
N SER A 62 -16.34 6.26 -6.94
CA SER A 62 -15.02 5.63 -6.77
C SER A 62 -15.00 4.87 -5.45
N PRO A 63 -14.79 3.54 -5.45
CA PRO A 63 -14.68 2.75 -4.22
C PRO A 63 -13.36 3.03 -3.47
N ARG A 64 -12.38 3.66 -4.13
CA ARG A 64 -11.08 4.04 -3.57
C ARG A 64 -10.70 5.44 -4.02
N PRO A 65 -11.21 6.49 -3.35
CA PRO A 65 -11.01 7.86 -3.79
C PRO A 65 -9.58 8.38 -3.57
N GLN A 66 -8.66 7.60 -3.01
CA GLN A 66 -7.24 7.92 -2.83
C GLN A 66 -6.99 9.33 -2.24
N LEU A 67 -7.84 9.77 -1.32
CA LEU A 67 -7.81 11.11 -0.72
C LEU A 67 -8.01 12.26 -1.73
N SER A 68 -8.48 11.98 -2.94
CA SER A 68 -8.84 12.99 -3.92
C SER A 68 -10.15 13.67 -3.54
N GLN A 69 -10.11 15.00 -3.35
CA GLN A 69 -11.31 15.79 -3.07
C GLN A 69 -12.32 15.73 -4.22
N PHE A 70 -11.83 15.63 -5.45
CA PHE A 70 -12.65 15.46 -6.64
C PHE A 70 -13.45 14.16 -6.57
N LEU A 71 -12.80 13.03 -6.25
CA LEU A 71 -13.47 11.73 -6.15
C LEU A 71 -14.42 11.65 -4.96
N CYS A 72 -14.02 12.18 -3.80
CA CYS A 72 -14.92 12.27 -2.64
C CYS A 72 -16.18 13.06 -2.96
N THR A 73 -16.05 14.21 -3.61
CA THR A 73 -17.18 15.03 -4.05
C THR A 73 -18.08 14.29 -5.04
N LYS A 74 -17.50 13.54 -5.97
CA LYS A 74 -18.22 12.66 -6.90
C LYS A 74 -19.06 11.63 -6.16
N ASN A 75 -18.47 10.91 -5.20
CA ASN A 75 -19.15 9.90 -4.41
C ASN A 75 -20.34 10.50 -3.66
N ILE A 76 -20.13 11.62 -2.98
CA ILE A 76 -21.20 12.31 -2.23
C ILE A 76 -22.35 12.72 -3.18
N ARG A 77 -22.04 13.23 -4.36
CA ARG A 77 -23.07 13.60 -5.36
C ARG A 77 -23.83 12.39 -5.89
N ALA A 78 -23.15 11.29 -6.18
CA ALA A 78 -23.80 10.05 -6.60
C ALA A 78 -24.80 9.56 -5.53
N PHE A 79 -24.44 9.64 -4.25
CA PHE A 79 -25.32 9.36 -3.13
C PHE A 79 -26.53 10.29 -3.13
N LEU A 80 -26.34 11.61 -3.17
CA LEU A 80 -27.40 12.60 -3.10
C LEU A 80 -28.40 12.49 -4.26
N GLN A 81 -27.90 12.32 -5.48
CA GLN A 81 -28.73 12.12 -6.66
C GLN A 81 -29.59 10.85 -6.57
N THR A 82 -29.00 9.77 -6.05
CA THR A 82 -29.73 8.52 -5.89
C THR A 82 -30.77 8.62 -4.77
N CYS A 83 -30.48 9.34 -3.69
CA CYS A 83 -31.46 9.66 -2.65
C CYS A 83 -32.67 10.38 -3.23
N GLU A 84 -32.47 11.39 -4.06
CA GLU A 84 -33.56 12.14 -4.72
C GLU A 84 -34.33 11.27 -5.72
N LYS A 85 -33.63 10.69 -6.71
CA LYS A 85 -34.27 10.02 -7.87
C LYS A 85 -34.86 8.66 -7.52
N THR A 86 -34.18 7.87 -6.71
CA THR A 86 -34.52 6.47 -6.43
C THR A 86 -35.30 6.35 -5.12
N PHE A 87 -34.86 7.02 -4.05
CA PHE A 87 -35.46 6.94 -2.73
C PHE A 87 -36.50 8.04 -2.48
N ARG A 88 -36.63 9.03 -3.38
CA ARG A 88 -37.60 10.14 -3.33
C ARG A 88 -37.48 10.99 -2.05
N VAL A 89 -36.27 11.18 -1.55
CA VAL A 89 -35.99 12.12 -0.48
C VAL A 89 -36.14 13.54 -1.03
N ASP A 90 -36.83 14.40 -0.29
CA ASP A 90 -37.06 15.79 -0.72
C ASP A 90 -35.73 16.56 -0.76
N ILE A 91 -35.51 17.36 -1.79
CA ILE A 91 -34.29 18.15 -2.02
C ILE A 91 -33.95 19.04 -0.82
N LYS A 92 -34.95 19.59 -0.14
CA LYS A 92 -34.74 20.44 1.06
C LYS A 92 -34.16 19.69 2.24
N ASP A 93 -34.36 18.36 2.30
CA ASP A 93 -33.86 17.48 3.33
C ASP A 93 -32.44 16.92 3.00
N LEU A 94 -31.92 17.18 1.79
CA LEU A 94 -30.58 16.78 1.35
C LEU A 94 -29.51 17.76 1.82
N PHE A 95 -28.37 17.25 2.25
CA PHE A 95 -27.21 18.05 2.54
C PHE A 95 -26.44 18.45 1.26
N GLU A 96 -25.47 19.35 1.37
CA GLU A 96 -24.57 19.73 0.27
C GLU A 96 -23.19 19.06 0.44
N PRO A 97 -22.44 18.76 -0.64
CA PRO A 97 -21.13 18.12 -0.53
C PRO A 97 -20.18 18.75 0.49
N PRO A 98 -20.06 20.09 0.64
CA PRO A 98 -19.24 20.71 1.69
C PRO A 98 -19.69 20.39 3.11
N ASP A 99 -21.01 20.13 3.32
CA ASP A 99 -21.55 19.80 4.64
C ASP A 99 -20.92 18.53 5.22
N LEU A 100 -20.52 17.58 4.35
CA LEU A 100 -19.83 16.34 4.72
C LEU A 100 -18.32 16.43 4.48
N LEU A 101 -17.87 16.83 3.30
CA LEU A 101 -16.46 16.82 2.93
C LEU A 101 -15.61 17.78 3.78
N GLU A 102 -16.10 19.04 3.94
CA GLU A 102 -15.48 20.08 4.77
C GLU A 102 -16.08 20.15 6.19
N VAL A 103 -17.09 19.33 6.43
CA VAL A 103 -17.83 19.26 7.71
C VAL A 103 -18.39 20.62 8.11
N THR A 104 -18.96 21.34 7.15
CA THR A 104 -19.55 22.67 7.41
C THR A 104 -20.87 22.54 8.16
N ASN A 105 -21.65 21.45 7.93
CA ASN A 105 -22.90 21.18 8.63
C ASN A 105 -23.20 19.68 8.72
N PHE A 106 -22.49 18.96 9.59
CA PHE A 106 -22.68 17.51 9.74
C PHE A 106 -24.06 17.11 10.27
N ARG A 107 -24.71 17.98 11.04
CA ARG A 107 -26.10 17.76 11.50
C ARG A 107 -27.03 17.55 10.31
N LYS A 108 -26.89 18.31 9.23
CA LYS A 108 -27.71 18.16 8.02
C LYS A 108 -27.45 16.82 7.32
N VAL A 109 -26.22 16.27 7.43
CA VAL A 109 -25.89 14.94 6.93
C VAL A 109 -26.66 13.88 7.69
N VAL A 110 -26.65 13.93 9.04
CA VAL A 110 -27.42 13.00 9.90
C VAL A 110 -28.91 13.13 9.64
N HIS A 111 -29.43 14.37 9.47
CA HIS A 111 -30.83 14.62 9.09
C HIS A 111 -31.20 13.94 7.76
N THR A 112 -30.38 14.09 6.72
CA THR A 112 -30.60 13.42 5.42
C THR A 112 -30.66 11.90 5.59
N LEU A 113 -29.74 11.30 6.36
CA LEU A 113 -29.74 9.86 6.65
C LEU A 113 -30.99 9.42 7.44
N SER A 114 -31.47 10.26 8.37
CA SER A 114 -32.72 9.99 9.08
C SER A 114 -33.93 10.00 8.13
N LYS A 115 -33.99 10.92 7.17
CA LYS A 115 -35.04 10.91 6.14
C LYS A 115 -34.96 9.70 5.22
N LEU A 116 -33.72 9.36 4.77
CA LEU A 116 -33.49 8.17 3.96
C LEU A 116 -33.96 6.90 4.69
N SER A 117 -33.68 6.76 5.99
CA SER A 117 -34.03 5.58 6.79
C SER A 117 -35.55 5.34 6.91
N LYS A 118 -36.37 6.35 6.59
CA LYS A 118 -37.83 6.30 6.65
C LYS A 118 -38.52 6.15 5.30
N THR A 119 -37.75 6.07 4.22
CA THR A 119 -38.30 5.79 2.89
C THR A 119 -38.86 4.37 2.81
N ASP A 120 -39.91 4.17 2.00
CA ASP A 120 -40.52 2.84 1.83
C ASP A 120 -39.50 1.76 1.45
N ILE A 121 -38.54 2.10 0.62
CA ILE A 121 -37.47 1.19 0.20
C ILE A 121 -36.58 0.79 1.39
N ALA A 122 -36.18 1.75 2.21
CA ALA A 122 -35.33 1.48 3.38
C ALA A 122 -36.10 0.68 4.44
N LEU A 123 -37.36 1.04 4.72
CA LEU A 123 -38.23 0.34 5.68
C LEU A 123 -38.56 -1.09 5.26
N SER A 124 -38.64 -1.36 3.96
CA SER A 124 -38.84 -2.74 3.44
C SER A 124 -37.64 -3.65 3.72
N ARG A 125 -36.43 -3.08 3.85
CA ARG A 125 -35.20 -3.81 4.10
C ARG A 125 -34.83 -3.84 5.59
N ILE A 126 -34.95 -2.66 6.25
CA ILE A 126 -34.69 -2.44 7.68
C ILE A 126 -35.91 -1.84 8.28
N PRO A 127 -36.76 -2.61 9.00
CA PRO A 127 -38.09 -2.15 9.43
C PRO A 127 -38.10 -0.98 10.41
N LYS A 128 -36.95 -0.56 10.95
CA LYS A 128 -36.86 0.50 11.94
C LYS A 128 -35.87 1.59 11.47
N GLY A 129 -36.40 2.70 11.00
CA GLY A 129 -35.63 3.93 10.79
C GLY A 129 -35.34 4.65 12.12
N PHE A 130 -34.47 5.67 12.10
CA PHE A 130 -34.20 6.51 13.28
C PHE A 130 -34.87 7.89 13.16
N PRO A 131 -35.30 8.51 14.30
CA PRO A 131 -35.99 9.81 14.26
C PRO A 131 -35.02 10.96 14.00
N PRO A 132 -35.46 12.04 13.29
CA PRO A 132 -34.74 13.31 13.32
C PRO A 132 -34.91 13.97 14.69
N ASN A 133 -33.91 14.67 15.15
CA ASN A 133 -33.94 15.41 16.41
C ASN A 133 -34.67 16.76 16.19
N ASN A 134 -36.00 16.80 16.42
CA ASN A 134 -36.81 18.02 16.23
C ASN A 134 -36.95 18.89 17.51
N SER A 135 -36.28 18.55 18.62
CA SER A 135 -36.57 19.10 19.94
C SER A 135 -35.39 19.43 20.84
N ARG A 136 -34.22 19.72 20.29
CA ARG A 136 -33.10 20.22 21.11
C ARG A 136 -32.89 21.70 20.91
N ASP A 137 -32.61 22.40 22.00
CA ASP A 137 -32.19 23.81 22.01
C ASP A 137 -30.88 23.95 21.21
N GLU A 138 -30.79 25.02 20.42
CA GLU A 138 -29.61 25.32 19.55
C GLU A 138 -28.30 25.35 20.33
N ASP A 139 -28.32 25.71 21.60
CA ASP A 139 -27.15 25.76 22.49
C ASP A 139 -26.51 24.37 22.79
N GLN A 140 -27.30 23.28 22.85
CA GLN A 140 -26.76 21.91 23.10
C GLN A 140 -26.18 21.29 21.85
N ASP A 141 -26.61 21.74 20.68
CA ASP A 141 -26.07 21.25 19.39
C ASP A 141 -24.73 21.92 19.06
N GLU A 142 -24.48 23.13 19.52
CA GLU A 142 -23.18 23.81 19.37
C GLU A 142 -22.06 23.09 20.12
N ASP A 143 -22.36 22.46 21.26
CA ASP A 143 -21.41 21.65 22.03
C ASP A 143 -21.02 20.36 21.32
N ILE A 144 -21.90 19.73 20.54
CA ILE A 144 -21.67 18.43 19.87
C ILE A 144 -21.04 18.62 18.50
N TYR A 145 -21.53 19.56 17.71
CA TYR A 145 -21.13 19.73 16.30
C TYR A 145 -20.23 20.95 16.05
N GLY A 146 -20.14 21.89 16.99
CA GLY A 146 -19.49 23.19 16.80
C GLY A 146 -18.00 23.16 16.47
N ASN A 147 -17.26 22.13 16.89
CA ASN A 147 -15.81 22.03 16.66
C ASN A 147 -15.42 21.08 15.51
N LEU A 148 -16.38 20.41 14.89
CA LEU A 148 -16.10 19.37 13.88
C LEU A 148 -15.39 19.92 12.64
N SER A 149 -15.76 21.11 12.18
CA SER A 149 -15.11 21.75 11.03
C SER A 149 -13.63 22.05 11.29
N ASN A 150 -13.29 22.46 12.53
CA ASN A 150 -11.90 22.66 12.91
C ASN A 150 -11.12 21.34 13.02
N MET A 151 -11.78 20.28 13.48
CA MET A 151 -11.19 18.93 13.51
C MET A 151 -10.98 18.42 12.07
N ALA A 152 -11.93 18.62 11.18
CA ALA A 152 -11.84 18.24 9.77
C ALA A 152 -10.69 18.96 9.03
N ILE A 153 -10.36 20.18 9.43
CA ILE A 153 -9.22 20.93 8.90
C ILE A 153 -7.88 20.33 9.40
N LYS A 154 -7.83 19.88 10.65
CA LYS A 154 -6.64 19.28 11.27
C LYS A 154 -6.40 17.82 10.83
N HIS A 155 -7.47 17.06 10.64
CA HIS A 155 -7.41 15.66 10.28
C HIS A 155 -7.85 15.47 8.84
N ASP A 156 -7.00 14.88 8.04
CA ASP A 156 -7.35 14.46 6.68
C ASP A 156 -8.39 13.34 6.70
N ILE A 157 -8.97 13.06 5.54
CA ILE A 157 -9.83 11.90 5.35
C ILE A 157 -9.00 10.66 5.67
N GLU A 158 -9.49 9.81 6.58
CA GLU A 158 -8.81 8.55 6.89
C GLU A 158 -8.88 7.61 5.69
N ASP A 159 -7.79 6.92 5.42
CA ASP A 159 -7.77 5.86 4.42
C ASP A 159 -8.41 4.61 5.02
N ASN A 160 -9.65 4.35 4.62
CA ASN A 160 -10.45 3.23 5.09
C ASN A 160 -10.44 2.04 4.11
N GLU A 161 -9.36 1.84 3.32
CA GLU A 161 -9.28 0.75 2.32
C GLU A 161 -9.65 -0.62 2.90
N GLU A 162 -9.24 -0.93 4.14
CA GLU A 162 -9.60 -2.20 4.79
C GLU A 162 -11.12 -2.36 5.03
N LEU A 163 -11.81 -1.27 5.30
CA LEU A 163 -13.26 -1.26 5.50
C LEU A 163 -14.00 -1.44 4.17
N TYR A 164 -13.52 -0.79 3.10
CA TYR A 164 -14.13 -0.86 1.77
C TYR A 164 -13.92 -2.21 1.11
N ASP A 165 -12.71 -2.77 1.23
CA ASP A 165 -12.41 -4.12 0.73
C ASP A 165 -13.30 -5.16 1.38
N SER A 166 -13.63 -4.99 2.65
CA SER A 166 -14.47 -5.93 3.38
C SER A 166 -15.95 -5.91 2.95
N VAL A 167 -16.48 -4.74 2.58
CA VAL A 167 -17.87 -4.60 2.12
C VAL A 167 -18.02 -4.99 0.64
N ALA A 168 -17.00 -4.74 -0.18
CA ALA A 168 -17.02 -5.08 -1.61
C ALA A 168 -16.65 -6.55 -1.89
N GLN A 169 -15.76 -7.17 -1.10
CA GLN A 169 -15.27 -8.52 -1.34
C GLN A 169 -16.25 -9.62 -0.92
N GLU A 170 -17.13 -9.39 0.05
CA GLU A 170 -18.07 -10.43 0.50
C GLU A 170 -18.96 -10.95 -0.62
N ASN A 171 -19.46 -10.09 -1.50
CA ASN A 171 -20.33 -10.50 -2.62
C ASN A 171 -19.56 -11.20 -3.74
N ASP A 172 -18.38 -10.70 -4.11
CA ASP A 172 -17.59 -11.25 -5.23
C ASP A 172 -16.91 -12.57 -4.84
N ASP A 173 -16.41 -12.71 -3.60
CA ASP A 173 -15.83 -13.95 -3.10
C ASP A 173 -16.89 -15.06 -2.96
N GLU A 174 -18.15 -14.75 -2.56
CA GLU A 174 -19.23 -15.74 -2.52
C GLU A 174 -19.52 -16.34 -3.89
N ILE A 175 -19.57 -15.52 -4.94
CA ILE A 175 -19.82 -15.99 -6.32
C ILE A 175 -18.69 -16.90 -6.79
N TYR A 176 -17.44 -16.52 -6.57
CA TYR A 176 -16.28 -17.33 -6.90
C TYR A 176 -16.28 -18.66 -6.17
N GLU A 177 -16.51 -18.66 -4.84
CA GLU A 177 -16.56 -19.86 -4.02
C GLU A 177 -17.71 -20.80 -4.46
N ASP A 178 -18.86 -20.27 -4.84
CA ASP A 178 -19.98 -21.06 -5.35
C ASP A 178 -19.71 -21.74 -6.69
N ILE A 179 -18.97 -21.08 -7.57
CA ILE A 179 -18.61 -21.60 -8.90
C ILE A 179 -17.45 -22.61 -8.81
N ILE A 180 -16.44 -22.32 -8.01
CA ILE A 180 -15.18 -23.06 -7.98
C ILE A 180 -15.20 -24.18 -6.91
N ASN A 181 -15.88 -24.01 -5.77
CA ASN A 181 -15.92 -24.99 -4.65
C ASN A 181 -17.23 -25.80 -4.56
N VAL A 182 -17.78 -26.22 -5.68
CA VAL A 182 -19.07 -26.95 -5.78
C VAL A 182 -19.20 -28.14 -4.81
N LYS A 183 -18.11 -28.77 -4.38
CA LYS A 183 -18.14 -29.95 -3.50
C LYS A 183 -18.56 -29.64 -2.06
N LYS A 184 -18.38 -28.45 -1.53
CA LYS A 184 -18.76 -28.11 -0.13
C LYS A 184 -20.27 -28.10 0.12
N ARG A 185 -21.10 -27.97 -0.93
CA ARG A 185 -22.58 -27.94 -0.80
C ARG A 185 -23.24 -29.35 -0.84
N ARG A 186 -22.65 -30.35 -1.54
CA ARG A 186 -23.23 -31.68 -1.64
C ARG A 186 -23.22 -32.48 -0.33
N THR A 187 -22.52 -32.07 0.68
CA THR A 187 -22.43 -32.74 2.01
C THR A 187 -23.46 -32.26 3.02
N ARG A 188 -24.38 -31.37 2.66
CA ARG A 188 -25.45 -30.87 3.58
C ARG A 188 -26.81 -31.52 3.44
N GLU A 189 -27.03 -32.45 2.49
CA GLU A 189 -28.28 -33.22 2.44
C GLU A 189 -28.06 -34.63 3.02
N PRO A 190 -28.81 -35.05 4.04
CA PRO A 190 -28.69 -36.38 4.59
C PRO A 190 -29.45 -37.39 3.73
N THR A 191 -28.83 -37.98 2.74
CA THR A 191 -29.37 -39.19 2.08
C THR A 191 -28.90 -40.43 2.80
N ARG A 192 -29.87 -41.15 3.35
CA ARG A 192 -29.72 -42.49 3.96
C ARG A 192 -29.21 -43.52 2.94
N SER A 193 -28.31 -44.35 3.46
CA SER A 193 -28.01 -45.73 3.10
C SER A 193 -26.98 -46.08 2.05
N THR A 194 -26.12 -46.91 2.53
CA THR A 194 -25.42 -48.10 2.06
C THR A 194 -23.91 -47.95 2.00
N SER A 195 -23.25 -48.78 2.87
CA SER A 195 -21.86 -49.26 2.90
C SER A 195 -20.81 -48.38 2.21
N VAL A 196 -20.22 -47.50 3.00
CA VAL A 196 -19.08 -46.66 2.59
C VAL A 196 -17.80 -47.45 2.88
N PRO A 197 -16.82 -47.55 1.94
CA PRO A 197 -15.44 -47.93 2.28
C PRO A 197 -14.89 -46.88 3.27
N GLU A 198 -14.06 -47.32 4.23
CA GLU A 198 -13.40 -46.44 5.21
C GLU A 198 -12.76 -45.22 4.51
N PRO A 199 -12.94 -44.01 5.07
CA PRO A 199 -12.34 -42.80 4.45
C PRO A 199 -10.82 -42.91 4.58
N VAL A 200 -10.15 -42.92 3.44
CA VAL A 200 -8.70 -42.79 3.36
C VAL A 200 -8.33 -41.47 4.04
N HIS A 201 -7.65 -41.51 5.18
CA HIS A 201 -7.17 -40.33 5.90
C HIS A 201 -6.06 -39.67 5.08
N LEU A 202 -6.43 -38.70 4.24
CA LEU A 202 -5.50 -37.85 3.53
C LEU A 202 -4.79 -36.91 4.52
N SER A 203 -3.49 -36.73 4.34
CA SER A 203 -2.71 -35.71 5.07
C SER A 203 -3.19 -34.30 4.67
N LYS A 204 -2.93 -33.28 5.51
CA LYS A 204 -3.26 -31.89 5.18
C LYS A 204 -2.62 -31.43 3.89
N ARG A 205 -1.39 -31.88 3.62
CA ARG A 205 -0.68 -31.59 2.36
C ARG A 205 -1.41 -32.19 1.15
N GLU A 206 -1.86 -33.42 1.24
CA GLU A 206 -2.62 -34.09 0.18
C GLU A 206 -3.96 -33.40 -0.07
N TYR A 207 -4.62 -32.91 0.97
CA TYR A 207 -5.82 -32.07 0.81
C TYR A 207 -5.53 -30.78 0.04
N CYS A 208 -4.43 -30.08 0.33
CA CYS A 208 -4.03 -28.86 -0.41
C CYS A 208 -3.77 -29.17 -1.88
N ILE A 209 -3.09 -30.28 -2.19
CA ILE A 209 -2.81 -30.71 -3.57
C ILE A 209 -4.10 -31.05 -4.31
N GLN A 210 -5.00 -31.77 -3.66
CA GLN A 210 -6.30 -32.12 -4.24
C GLN A 210 -7.17 -30.88 -4.47
N GLU A 211 -7.24 -29.96 -3.49
CA GLU A 211 -7.95 -28.70 -3.63
C GLU A 211 -7.42 -27.87 -4.80
N MET A 212 -6.09 -27.77 -4.95
CA MET A 212 -5.45 -27.06 -6.06
C MET A 212 -5.86 -27.65 -7.41
N CYS A 213 -5.87 -28.98 -7.54
CA CYS A 213 -6.23 -29.69 -8.77
C CYS A 213 -7.74 -29.61 -9.08
N ASP A 214 -8.59 -29.83 -8.06
CA ASP A 214 -10.04 -29.80 -8.20
C ASP A 214 -10.55 -28.39 -8.54
N THR A 215 -10.02 -27.35 -7.88
CA THR A 215 -10.40 -25.96 -8.15
C THR A 215 -9.93 -25.50 -9.52
N GLU A 216 -8.77 -25.97 -10.01
CA GLU A 216 -8.35 -25.69 -11.37
C GLU A 216 -9.25 -26.35 -12.42
N LYS A 217 -9.64 -27.60 -12.18
CA LYS A 217 -10.61 -28.28 -13.06
C LYS A 217 -11.92 -27.51 -13.14
N ASN A 218 -12.49 -27.13 -11.99
CA ASN A 218 -13.75 -26.39 -11.93
C ASN A 218 -13.64 -25.03 -12.64
N TYR A 219 -12.47 -24.40 -12.58
CA TYR A 219 -12.21 -23.17 -13.30
C TYR A 219 -12.18 -23.38 -14.84
N VAL A 220 -11.54 -24.44 -15.32
CA VAL A 220 -11.59 -24.81 -16.75
C VAL A 220 -13.03 -25.10 -17.18
N ASP A 221 -13.81 -25.78 -16.34
CA ASP A 221 -15.23 -26.05 -16.60
C ASP A 221 -16.04 -24.72 -16.64
N ALA A 222 -15.77 -23.75 -15.76
CA ALA A 222 -16.39 -22.42 -15.78
C ALA A 222 -16.04 -21.63 -17.06
N LEU A 223 -14.77 -21.61 -17.47
CA LEU A 223 -14.38 -20.99 -18.74
C LEU A 223 -15.04 -21.68 -19.94
N THR A 224 -15.14 -23.02 -19.94
CA THR A 224 -15.83 -23.79 -20.96
C THR A 224 -17.32 -23.43 -21.01
N MET A 225 -17.96 -23.25 -19.87
CA MET A 225 -19.33 -22.78 -19.77
C MET A 225 -19.50 -21.39 -20.40
N ILE A 226 -18.61 -20.42 -20.09
CA ILE A 226 -18.67 -19.09 -20.69
C ILE A 226 -18.56 -19.18 -22.21
N VAL A 227 -17.62 -19.97 -22.74
CA VAL A 227 -17.44 -20.12 -24.18
C VAL A 227 -18.66 -20.78 -24.85
N THR A 228 -19.18 -21.85 -24.28
CA THR A 228 -20.26 -22.65 -24.92
C THR A 228 -21.66 -22.07 -24.70
N LYS A 229 -21.93 -21.46 -23.53
CA LYS A 229 -23.25 -21.00 -23.15
C LYS A 229 -23.50 -19.51 -23.38
N PHE A 230 -22.43 -18.72 -23.52
CA PHE A 230 -22.54 -17.27 -23.73
C PHE A 230 -21.91 -16.84 -25.07
N ILE A 231 -20.62 -17.11 -25.32
CA ILE A 231 -19.95 -16.64 -26.53
C ILE A 231 -20.63 -17.19 -27.79
N GLY A 232 -20.88 -18.49 -27.84
CA GLY A 232 -21.53 -19.13 -28.94
C GLY A 232 -22.94 -18.58 -29.25
N PRO A 233 -23.89 -18.65 -28.30
CA PRO A 233 -25.26 -18.17 -28.46
C PRO A 233 -25.40 -16.66 -28.71
N LEU A 234 -24.54 -15.83 -28.16
CA LEU A 234 -24.56 -14.38 -28.33
C LEU A 234 -23.90 -13.92 -29.65
N ALA A 235 -23.08 -14.75 -30.27
CA ALA A 235 -22.31 -14.38 -31.47
C ALA A 235 -23.20 -13.86 -32.62
N ASN A 236 -24.46 -14.32 -32.72
CA ASN A 236 -25.41 -13.88 -33.74
C ASN A 236 -26.29 -12.70 -33.31
N THR A 237 -26.20 -12.26 -32.04
CA THR A 237 -27.08 -11.23 -31.45
C THR A 237 -26.35 -9.92 -31.22
N ILE A 238 -25.03 -9.97 -31.03
CA ILE A 238 -24.15 -8.81 -30.82
C ILE A 238 -23.18 -8.65 -31.99
N THR A 239 -22.62 -7.44 -32.14
CA THR A 239 -21.64 -7.20 -33.21
C THR A 239 -20.32 -7.92 -32.90
N ALA A 240 -19.51 -8.19 -33.94
CA ALA A 240 -18.18 -8.79 -33.78
C ALA A 240 -17.26 -7.91 -32.90
N SER A 241 -17.41 -6.60 -32.98
CA SER A 241 -16.69 -5.63 -32.14
C SER A 241 -17.07 -5.77 -30.67
N ASP A 242 -18.37 -5.80 -30.36
CA ASP A 242 -18.88 -5.95 -29.00
C ASP A 242 -18.50 -7.31 -28.42
N LYS A 243 -18.61 -8.40 -29.23
CA LYS A 243 -18.15 -9.74 -28.85
C LYS A 243 -16.67 -9.72 -28.42
N ASN A 244 -15.80 -9.10 -29.23
CA ASN A 244 -14.37 -9.02 -28.94
C ASN A 244 -14.10 -8.17 -27.70
N THR A 245 -14.91 -7.14 -27.45
CA THR A 245 -14.78 -6.30 -26.25
C THR A 245 -15.23 -7.06 -25.00
N ILE A 246 -16.39 -7.72 -25.04
CA ILE A 246 -16.97 -8.41 -23.87
C ILE A 246 -16.16 -9.64 -23.48
N PHE A 247 -15.74 -10.44 -24.45
CA PHE A 247 -15.13 -11.76 -24.23
C PHE A 247 -13.64 -11.79 -24.61
N SER A 248 -12.97 -10.63 -24.60
CA SER A 248 -11.54 -10.55 -24.91
C SER A 248 -10.72 -11.58 -24.15
N SER A 249 -9.88 -12.32 -24.87
CA SER A 249 -8.92 -13.28 -24.32
C SER A 249 -9.50 -14.53 -23.64
N ILE A 250 -10.83 -14.68 -23.48
CA ILE A 250 -11.43 -15.85 -22.80
C ILE A 250 -11.12 -17.16 -23.55
N ASP A 251 -11.20 -17.16 -24.88
CA ASP A 251 -10.86 -18.34 -25.67
C ASP A 251 -9.40 -18.78 -25.49
N LYS A 252 -8.46 -17.80 -25.52
CA LYS A 252 -7.04 -18.05 -25.27
C LYS A 252 -6.79 -18.50 -23.83
N MET A 253 -7.51 -17.90 -22.88
CA MET A 253 -7.44 -18.27 -21.47
C MET A 253 -7.89 -19.71 -21.26
N LEU A 254 -8.96 -20.16 -21.91
CA LEU A 254 -9.42 -21.54 -21.86
C LEU A 254 -8.35 -22.52 -22.40
N GLU A 255 -7.68 -22.19 -23.50
CA GLU A 255 -6.59 -23.01 -24.04
C GLU A 255 -5.41 -23.11 -23.07
N VAL A 256 -4.97 -21.96 -22.51
CA VAL A 256 -3.89 -21.91 -21.54
C VAL A 256 -4.23 -22.77 -20.31
N HIS A 257 -5.43 -22.62 -19.76
CA HIS A 257 -5.83 -23.33 -18.56
C HIS A 257 -6.10 -24.82 -18.76
N LYS A 258 -6.52 -25.24 -19.96
CA LYS A 258 -6.56 -26.67 -20.32
C LYS A 258 -5.17 -27.28 -20.27
N GLY A 259 -4.15 -26.61 -20.83
CA GLY A 259 -2.77 -27.04 -20.79
C GLY A 259 -2.20 -27.02 -19.38
N PHE A 260 -2.43 -25.94 -18.66
CA PHE A 260 -2.01 -25.78 -17.25
C PHE A 260 -2.61 -26.88 -16.37
N TYR A 261 -3.92 -27.12 -16.47
CA TYR A 261 -4.61 -28.17 -15.73
C TYR A 261 -4.07 -29.56 -16.07
N SER A 262 -3.79 -29.84 -17.35
CA SER A 262 -3.19 -31.11 -17.76
C SER A 262 -1.84 -31.36 -17.06
N ASP A 263 -0.94 -30.38 -17.12
CA ASP A 263 0.37 -30.49 -16.45
C ASP A 263 0.23 -30.56 -14.93
N LEU A 264 -0.65 -29.74 -14.36
CA LEU A 264 -0.89 -29.68 -12.91
C LEU A 264 -1.47 -31.00 -12.39
N SER A 265 -2.45 -31.58 -13.09
CA SER A 265 -3.04 -32.85 -12.68
C SER A 265 -2.04 -34.02 -12.73
N GLN A 266 -1.12 -34.01 -13.70
CA GLN A 266 -0.02 -34.96 -13.76
C GLN A 266 0.96 -34.74 -12.57
N ALA A 267 1.31 -33.49 -12.29
CA ALA A 267 2.20 -33.14 -11.18
C ALA A 267 1.58 -33.54 -9.83
N CYS A 268 0.29 -33.28 -9.61
CA CYS A 268 -0.44 -33.68 -8.40
C CYS A 268 -0.52 -35.21 -8.22
N ALA A 269 -0.72 -35.96 -9.32
CA ALA A 269 -0.74 -37.43 -9.29
C ALA A 269 0.64 -38.04 -8.99
N ASN A 270 1.72 -37.34 -9.34
CA ASN A 270 3.09 -37.81 -9.18
C ASN A 270 3.74 -37.41 -7.87
N ASP A 271 3.13 -36.52 -7.10
CA ASP A 271 3.71 -36.02 -5.84
C ASP A 271 3.99 -37.14 -4.83
N LYS A 272 3.30 -38.28 -4.96
CA LYS A 272 3.49 -39.52 -4.15
C LYS A 272 4.61 -40.46 -4.67
N ARG A 273 5.20 -40.19 -5.84
CA ARG A 273 6.15 -41.10 -6.50
C ARG A 273 7.52 -40.44 -6.61
N THR A 274 8.56 -41.14 -6.17
CA THR A 274 9.97 -40.68 -6.18
C THR A 274 10.67 -40.75 -7.55
N THR A 275 9.96 -41.00 -8.66
CA THR A 275 10.59 -41.17 -9.98
C THR A 275 10.77 -39.83 -10.71
N SER A 276 11.99 -39.62 -11.16
CA SER A 276 12.61 -38.39 -11.66
C SER A 276 12.13 -37.82 -13.01
N GLU A 277 11.14 -38.45 -13.67
CA GLU A 277 10.87 -38.13 -15.08
C GLU A 277 9.63 -37.26 -15.33
N LYS A 278 8.92 -36.82 -14.31
CA LYS A 278 7.65 -36.12 -14.45
C LYS A 278 7.64 -34.77 -13.77
N PRO A 279 6.91 -33.76 -14.33
CA PRO A 279 6.92 -32.40 -13.81
C PRO A 279 6.44 -32.37 -12.35
N ARG A 280 7.10 -31.56 -11.51
CA ARG A 280 6.72 -31.26 -10.12
C ARG A 280 5.80 -30.03 -10.08
N ILE A 281 5.01 -29.88 -9.03
CA ILE A 281 4.03 -28.79 -8.90
C ILE A 281 4.68 -27.42 -9.12
N HIS A 282 5.83 -27.16 -8.50
CA HIS A 282 6.52 -25.85 -8.65
C HIS A 282 6.97 -25.60 -10.09
N GLU A 283 7.44 -26.62 -10.81
CA GLU A 283 7.88 -26.51 -12.21
C GLU A 283 6.71 -26.12 -13.11
N VAL A 284 5.52 -26.65 -12.84
CA VAL A 284 4.31 -26.30 -13.59
C VAL A 284 3.99 -24.82 -13.44
N PHE A 285 3.98 -24.28 -12.22
CA PHE A 285 3.72 -22.85 -12.01
C PHE A 285 4.77 -21.95 -12.65
N LEU A 286 6.05 -22.31 -12.57
CA LEU A 286 7.14 -21.55 -13.18
C LEU A 286 7.06 -21.60 -14.71
N LYS A 287 6.78 -22.77 -15.30
CA LYS A 287 6.58 -22.97 -16.75
C LYS A 287 5.46 -22.10 -17.29
N TRP A 288 4.33 -22.07 -16.58
CA TRP A 288 3.11 -21.42 -17.07
C TRP A 288 3.01 -19.94 -16.72
N LYS A 289 3.85 -19.40 -15.81
CA LYS A 289 3.87 -17.97 -15.47
C LYS A 289 3.86 -17.04 -16.69
N PRO A 290 4.70 -17.24 -17.74
CA PRO A 290 4.66 -16.38 -18.93
C PRO A 290 3.32 -16.39 -19.67
N HIS A 291 2.64 -17.53 -19.71
CA HIS A 291 1.33 -17.66 -20.37
C HIS A 291 0.21 -17.01 -19.56
N LEU A 292 0.37 -16.95 -18.22
CA LEU A 292 -0.58 -16.29 -17.33
C LEU A 292 -0.48 -14.75 -17.35
N LEU A 293 0.50 -14.16 -18.05
CA LEU A 293 0.57 -12.71 -18.25
C LEU A 293 -0.61 -12.16 -19.07
N LEU A 294 -1.32 -13.02 -19.81
CA LEU A 294 -2.55 -12.65 -20.51
C LEU A 294 -3.64 -12.04 -19.60
N TYR A 295 -3.54 -12.30 -18.28
CA TYR A 295 -4.43 -11.70 -17.29
C TYR A 295 -4.27 -10.18 -17.19
N GLY A 296 -3.11 -9.62 -17.54
CA GLY A 296 -2.92 -8.17 -17.65
C GLY A 296 -3.88 -7.54 -18.65
N ASP A 297 -3.90 -8.07 -19.89
CA ASP A 297 -4.80 -7.59 -20.94
C ASP A 297 -6.27 -7.83 -20.59
N TYR A 298 -6.58 -9.00 -20.02
CA TYR A 298 -7.94 -9.32 -19.61
C TYR A 298 -8.46 -8.36 -18.54
N CYS A 299 -7.68 -8.13 -17.48
CA CYS A 299 -8.05 -7.21 -16.38
C CYS A 299 -8.13 -5.76 -16.84
N SER A 300 -7.27 -5.36 -17.80
CA SER A 300 -7.34 -4.03 -18.42
C SER A 300 -8.65 -3.81 -19.19
N ASN A 301 -9.14 -4.85 -19.86
CA ASN A 301 -10.35 -4.77 -20.67
C ASN A 301 -11.66 -5.00 -19.86
N LEU A 302 -11.58 -5.59 -18.68
CA LEU A 302 -12.75 -6.01 -17.89
C LEU A 302 -13.76 -4.88 -17.62
N PRO A 303 -13.37 -3.65 -17.20
CA PRO A 303 -14.31 -2.56 -17.02
C PRO A 303 -15.08 -2.21 -18.29
N LYS A 304 -14.39 -2.18 -19.44
CA LYS A 304 -14.99 -1.89 -20.73
C LYS A 304 -15.93 -3.01 -21.18
N ALA A 305 -15.58 -4.27 -20.90
CA ALA A 305 -16.44 -5.42 -21.19
C ALA A 305 -17.77 -5.32 -20.41
N GLN A 306 -17.69 -4.96 -19.14
CA GLN A 306 -18.89 -4.79 -18.29
C GLN A 306 -19.75 -3.62 -18.73
N GLU A 307 -19.15 -2.48 -19.05
CA GLU A 307 -19.88 -1.32 -19.58
C GLU A 307 -20.59 -1.67 -20.90
N THR A 308 -19.90 -2.40 -21.79
CA THR A 308 -20.46 -2.79 -23.09
C THR A 308 -21.68 -3.70 -22.93
N ILE A 309 -21.59 -4.73 -22.08
CA ILE A 309 -22.74 -5.63 -21.86
C ILE A 309 -23.92 -4.90 -21.20
N GLU A 310 -23.64 -4.03 -20.25
CA GLU A 310 -24.66 -3.23 -19.59
C GLU A 310 -25.36 -2.27 -20.55
N LYS A 311 -24.60 -1.57 -21.39
CA LYS A 311 -25.11 -0.71 -22.45
C LYS A 311 -26.02 -1.50 -23.41
N LEU A 312 -25.55 -2.64 -23.90
CA LEU A 312 -26.29 -3.47 -24.84
C LEU A 312 -27.60 -4.00 -24.24
N THR A 313 -27.57 -4.46 -23.00
CA THR A 313 -28.78 -4.95 -22.31
C THR A 313 -29.77 -3.84 -21.96
N LYS A 314 -29.32 -2.59 -21.78
CA LYS A 314 -30.20 -1.42 -21.58
C LYS A 314 -30.80 -0.90 -22.87
N THR A 315 -30.06 -0.98 -24.00
CA THR A 315 -30.47 -0.34 -25.25
C THR A 315 -31.13 -1.32 -26.25
N ASN A 316 -30.94 -2.63 -26.08
CA ASN A 316 -31.42 -3.65 -27.02
C ASN A 316 -32.11 -4.79 -26.25
N GLU A 317 -33.45 -4.81 -26.32
CA GLU A 317 -34.27 -5.80 -25.63
C GLU A 317 -34.00 -7.23 -26.12
N ALA A 318 -33.65 -7.43 -27.40
CA ALA A 318 -33.30 -8.77 -27.94
C ALA A 318 -32.00 -9.28 -27.32
N VAL A 319 -31.00 -8.42 -27.14
CA VAL A 319 -29.77 -8.78 -26.43
C VAL A 319 -30.03 -9.11 -24.96
N LYS A 320 -30.87 -8.30 -24.29
CA LYS A 320 -31.23 -8.52 -22.89
C LYS A 320 -31.89 -9.89 -22.70
N LEU A 321 -32.94 -10.19 -23.47
CA LEU A 321 -33.63 -11.47 -23.39
C LEU A 321 -32.70 -12.65 -23.70
N LYS A 322 -31.77 -12.47 -24.65
CA LYS A 322 -30.82 -13.52 -25.00
C LYS A 322 -29.79 -13.75 -23.90
N VAL A 323 -29.29 -12.68 -23.25
CA VAL A 323 -28.38 -12.79 -22.09
C VAL A 323 -29.09 -13.51 -20.94
N GLU A 324 -30.31 -13.11 -20.58
CA GLU A 324 -31.13 -13.76 -19.54
C GLU A 324 -31.40 -15.24 -19.85
N ASP A 325 -31.64 -15.60 -21.13
CA ASP A 325 -31.77 -16.98 -21.55
C ASP A 325 -30.45 -17.77 -21.39
N CYS A 326 -29.30 -17.17 -21.76
CA CYS A 326 -27.98 -17.78 -21.55
C CYS A 326 -27.70 -18.00 -20.07
N GLU A 327 -27.97 -17.02 -19.20
CA GLU A 327 -27.79 -17.11 -17.75
C GLU A 327 -28.64 -18.23 -17.16
N ARG A 328 -29.91 -18.36 -17.59
CA ARG A 328 -30.80 -19.45 -17.18
C ARG A 328 -30.28 -20.82 -17.61
N GLN A 329 -29.79 -20.94 -18.84
CA GLN A 329 -29.26 -22.21 -19.36
C GLN A 329 -27.86 -22.58 -18.78
N ALA A 330 -27.09 -21.62 -18.36
CA ALA A 330 -25.75 -21.84 -17.86
C ALA A 330 -25.73 -22.21 -16.36
N ASN A 331 -26.56 -21.56 -15.53
CA ASN A 331 -26.48 -21.67 -14.08
C ASN A 331 -27.82 -21.47 -13.36
N ASP A 332 -28.96 -21.76 -14.01
CA ASP A 332 -30.33 -21.54 -13.50
C ASP A 332 -30.63 -20.08 -13.12
N GLY A 333 -29.93 -19.11 -13.74
CA GLY A 333 -30.09 -17.68 -13.48
C GLY A 333 -29.46 -17.21 -12.14
N ARG A 334 -28.62 -18.04 -11.50
CA ARG A 334 -27.98 -17.71 -10.21
C ARG A 334 -26.95 -16.60 -10.32
N PHE A 335 -26.17 -16.60 -11.40
CA PHE A 335 -25.09 -15.66 -11.64
C PHE A 335 -25.30 -14.94 -12.98
N ARG A 336 -25.10 -13.65 -12.98
CA ARG A 336 -25.15 -12.84 -14.20
C ARG A 336 -23.88 -12.97 -15.01
N LEU A 337 -23.96 -12.75 -16.32
CA LEU A 337 -22.76 -12.73 -17.18
C LEU A 337 -21.71 -11.75 -16.65
N ARG A 338 -22.12 -10.59 -16.16
CA ARG A 338 -21.23 -9.59 -15.56
C ARG A 338 -20.39 -10.18 -14.40
N ASP A 339 -21.00 -10.96 -13.53
CA ASP A 339 -20.36 -11.57 -12.36
C ASP A 339 -19.40 -12.69 -12.80
N LEU A 340 -19.81 -13.48 -13.81
CA LEU A 340 -18.97 -14.54 -14.36
C LEU A 340 -17.68 -14.01 -15.00
N LEU A 341 -17.70 -12.80 -15.58
CA LEU A 341 -16.51 -12.15 -16.11
C LEU A 341 -15.50 -11.74 -15.04
N HIS A 342 -15.86 -11.67 -13.75
CA HIS A 342 -14.91 -11.45 -12.65
C HIS A 342 -14.14 -12.69 -12.23
N VAL A 343 -14.68 -13.88 -12.45
CA VAL A 343 -14.10 -15.16 -12.00
C VAL A 343 -12.64 -15.37 -12.43
N PRO A 344 -12.22 -15.04 -13.66
CA PRO A 344 -10.83 -15.17 -14.06
C PRO A 344 -9.87 -14.32 -13.23
N MET A 345 -10.22 -13.05 -12.97
CA MET A 345 -9.38 -12.18 -12.16
C MET A 345 -9.22 -12.73 -10.72
N GLN A 346 -10.30 -13.22 -10.13
CA GLN A 346 -10.25 -13.82 -8.80
C GLN A 346 -9.40 -15.09 -8.78
N ARG A 347 -9.47 -15.92 -9.84
CA ARG A 347 -8.69 -17.16 -9.94
C ARG A 347 -7.19 -16.91 -9.90
N VAL A 348 -6.68 -16.01 -10.71
CA VAL A 348 -5.23 -15.75 -10.77
C VAL A 348 -4.70 -15.24 -9.43
N LEU A 349 -5.51 -14.49 -8.68
CA LEU A 349 -5.15 -13.99 -7.36
C LEU A 349 -5.15 -15.06 -6.27
N LYS A 350 -5.79 -16.23 -6.49
CA LYS A 350 -5.83 -17.33 -5.49
C LYS A 350 -4.61 -18.27 -5.59
N TYR A 351 -3.85 -18.31 -6.69
CA TYR A 351 -2.73 -19.25 -6.84
C TYR A 351 -1.66 -19.12 -5.78
N HIS A 352 -1.24 -17.90 -5.43
CA HIS A 352 -0.25 -17.70 -4.40
C HIS A 352 -0.75 -18.08 -2.99
N LEU A 353 -2.07 -18.04 -2.75
CA LEU A 353 -2.67 -18.50 -1.50
C LEU A 353 -2.64 -20.02 -1.41
N LEU A 354 -3.00 -20.72 -2.48
CA LEU A 354 -2.93 -22.20 -2.56
C LEU A 354 -1.49 -22.71 -2.34
N LEU A 355 -0.51 -22.07 -2.99
CA LEU A 355 0.90 -22.42 -2.81
C LEU A 355 1.38 -22.14 -1.39
N ARG A 356 0.95 -21.03 -0.77
CA ARG A 356 1.29 -20.72 0.62
C ARG A 356 0.77 -21.76 1.59
N GLU A 357 -0.47 -22.22 1.40
CA GLU A 357 -1.04 -23.27 2.26
C GLU A 357 -0.35 -24.62 2.02
N LEU A 358 0.02 -24.94 0.77
CA LEU A 358 0.80 -26.14 0.45
C LEU A 358 2.18 -26.12 1.14
N ILE A 359 2.90 -24.99 1.09
CA ILE A 359 4.21 -24.81 1.75
C ILE A 359 4.09 -25.01 3.27
N LYS A 360 3.06 -24.41 3.87
CA LYS A 360 2.81 -24.53 5.31
C LYS A 360 2.62 -25.98 5.77
N ASN A 361 2.02 -26.82 4.92
CA ASN A 361 1.77 -28.23 5.18
C ASN A 361 2.85 -29.18 4.58
N THR A 362 3.96 -28.63 4.06
CA THR A 362 5.13 -29.39 3.56
C THR A 362 6.22 -29.42 4.62
N ASP A 363 6.90 -30.56 4.78
CA ASP A 363 7.97 -30.74 5.76
C ASP A 363 9.10 -29.73 5.54
N LYS A 364 9.51 -29.05 6.61
CA LYS A 364 10.57 -28.03 6.61
C LYS A 364 11.96 -28.57 6.25
N THR A 365 12.18 -29.87 6.42
CA THR A 365 13.44 -30.54 6.09
C THR A 365 13.52 -30.97 4.63
N SER A 366 12.43 -30.87 3.88
CA SER A 366 12.37 -31.28 2.49
C SER A 366 12.88 -30.19 1.54
N ASP A 367 13.78 -30.55 0.62
CA ASP A 367 14.22 -29.67 -0.50
C ASP A 367 13.05 -29.11 -1.33
N GLN A 368 11.89 -29.77 -1.30
CA GLN A 368 10.68 -29.32 -2.00
C GLN A 368 10.17 -27.97 -1.49
N GLN A 369 10.42 -27.61 -0.21
CA GLN A 369 9.96 -26.35 0.35
C GLN A 369 10.62 -25.15 -0.36
N GLY A 370 11.93 -25.22 -0.63
CA GLY A 370 12.64 -24.17 -1.36
C GLY A 370 12.14 -24.00 -2.80
N TYR A 371 11.83 -25.09 -3.48
CA TYR A 371 11.27 -25.04 -4.84
C TYR A 371 9.84 -24.51 -4.87
N LEU A 372 8.99 -24.90 -3.94
CA LEU A 372 7.64 -24.35 -3.80
C LEU A 372 7.65 -22.87 -3.44
N GLN A 373 8.66 -22.42 -2.66
CA GLN A 373 8.86 -21.00 -2.36
C GLN A 373 9.12 -20.18 -3.63
N GLN A 374 9.91 -20.69 -4.58
CA GLN A 374 10.13 -20.02 -5.86
C GLN A 374 8.84 -19.91 -6.69
N ALA A 375 8.01 -20.95 -6.70
CA ALA A 375 6.70 -20.88 -7.34
C ALA A 375 5.75 -19.87 -6.65
N LEU A 376 5.77 -19.82 -5.32
CA LEU A 376 5.02 -18.83 -4.55
C LEU A 376 5.44 -17.41 -4.91
N GLU A 377 6.73 -17.12 -4.93
CA GLU A 377 7.27 -15.80 -5.31
C GLU A 377 6.90 -15.43 -6.75
N ALA A 378 6.92 -16.38 -7.66
CA ALA A 378 6.51 -16.18 -9.05
C ALA A 378 5.01 -15.84 -9.18
N MET A 379 4.14 -16.50 -8.40
CA MET A 379 2.70 -16.23 -8.41
C MET A 379 2.34 -14.96 -7.61
N GLN A 380 3.09 -14.61 -6.58
CA GLN A 380 2.97 -13.31 -5.91
C GLN A 380 3.35 -12.15 -6.85
N ASP A 381 4.44 -12.31 -7.59
CA ASP A 381 4.87 -11.33 -8.58
C ASP A 381 3.80 -11.10 -9.66
N LEU A 382 3.19 -12.19 -10.15
CA LEU A 382 2.06 -12.12 -11.07
C LEU A 382 0.84 -11.44 -10.44
N SER A 383 0.51 -11.76 -9.19
CA SER A 383 -0.60 -11.15 -8.45
C SER A 383 -0.40 -9.63 -8.28
N PHE A 384 0.82 -9.20 -7.91
CA PHE A 384 1.14 -7.78 -7.83
C PHE A 384 1.02 -7.06 -9.18
N TYR A 385 1.46 -7.72 -10.26
CA TYR A 385 1.30 -7.18 -11.60
C TYR A 385 -0.18 -6.97 -11.95
N VAL A 386 -1.03 -7.97 -11.75
CA VAL A 386 -2.47 -7.91 -12.08
C VAL A 386 -3.20 -6.87 -11.22
N ASN A 387 -2.89 -6.79 -9.92
CA ASN A 387 -3.48 -5.80 -9.02
C ASN A 387 -3.11 -4.36 -9.42
N GLU A 388 -1.87 -4.13 -9.83
CA GLU A 388 -1.45 -2.80 -10.28
C GLU A 388 -2.09 -2.45 -11.63
N VAL A 389 -2.32 -3.44 -12.53
CA VAL A 389 -3.10 -3.22 -13.76
C VAL A 389 -4.49 -2.68 -13.44
N LYS A 390 -5.18 -3.22 -12.43
CA LYS A 390 -6.48 -2.72 -12.00
C LYS A 390 -6.37 -1.26 -11.52
N ARG A 391 -5.39 -0.95 -10.64
CA ARG A 391 -5.15 0.41 -10.13
C ARG A 391 -4.83 1.40 -11.24
N ASP A 392 -4.03 1.00 -12.20
CA ASP A 392 -3.68 1.83 -13.35
C ASP A 392 -4.89 2.16 -14.22
N ASN A 393 -5.80 1.20 -14.41
CA ASN A 393 -7.05 1.45 -15.16
C ASN A 393 -7.97 2.43 -14.41
N GLU A 394 -8.09 2.29 -13.09
CA GLU A 394 -8.81 3.25 -12.24
C GLU A 394 -8.20 4.65 -12.35
N ALA A 395 -6.86 4.75 -12.29
CA ALA A 395 -6.14 6.01 -12.45
C ALA A 395 -6.34 6.63 -13.85
N LEU A 396 -6.29 5.82 -14.91
CA LEU A 396 -6.53 6.28 -16.28
C LEU A 396 -7.96 6.78 -16.47
N ALA A 397 -8.96 6.07 -15.94
CA ALA A 397 -10.35 6.51 -15.97
C ALA A 397 -10.55 7.84 -15.23
N LEU A 398 -9.92 8.01 -14.06
CA LEU A 398 -9.91 9.27 -13.31
C LEU A 398 -9.29 10.41 -14.12
N ILE A 399 -8.14 10.19 -14.76
CA ILE A 399 -7.46 11.20 -15.59
C ILE A 399 -8.37 11.64 -16.75
N GLU A 400 -9.05 10.70 -17.41
CA GLU A 400 -10.00 11.01 -18.48
C GLU A 400 -11.21 11.81 -17.97
N GLU A 401 -11.70 11.50 -16.78
CA GLU A 401 -12.81 12.22 -16.16
C GLU A 401 -12.40 13.65 -15.77
N ILE A 402 -11.20 13.81 -15.16
CA ILE A 402 -10.63 15.14 -14.88
C ILE A 402 -10.49 15.94 -16.18
N GLN A 403 -9.94 15.34 -17.24
CA GLN A 403 -9.77 16.01 -18.53
C GLN A 403 -11.11 16.47 -19.11
N ARG A 404 -12.16 15.66 -19.02
CA ARG A 404 -13.53 16.01 -19.46
C ARG A 404 -14.17 17.09 -18.59
N SER A 405 -13.84 17.16 -17.30
CA SER A 405 -14.38 18.14 -16.36
C SER A 405 -13.78 19.56 -16.53
N ILE A 406 -12.60 19.66 -17.17
CA ILE A 406 -11.91 20.94 -17.36
C ILE A 406 -12.28 21.53 -18.72
N THR A 407 -12.99 22.67 -18.71
CA THR A 407 -13.26 23.42 -19.93
C THR A 407 -12.05 24.28 -20.31
N ASP A 408 -11.88 24.51 -21.61
CA ASP A 408 -10.82 25.36 -22.18
C ASP A 408 -9.39 24.85 -21.85
N LEU A 409 -9.23 23.54 -21.64
CA LEU A 409 -7.91 22.95 -21.38
C LEU A 409 -7.04 23.05 -22.62
N GLN A 410 -5.93 23.78 -22.49
CA GLN A 410 -4.94 23.94 -23.56
C GLN A 410 -3.88 22.86 -23.40
N MET A 411 -3.84 21.94 -24.35
CA MET A 411 -2.86 20.87 -24.41
C MET A 411 -2.01 21.02 -25.67
N PRO A 412 -0.72 20.64 -25.65
CA PRO A 412 0.08 20.53 -26.85
C PRO A 412 -0.52 19.53 -27.84
N ASP A 413 -0.27 19.73 -29.13
CA ASP A 413 -0.78 18.83 -30.16
C ASP A 413 -0.38 17.38 -29.94
N ASN A 414 -1.32 16.46 -30.16
CA ASN A 414 -1.16 15.02 -29.96
C ASN A 414 -0.81 14.58 -28.51
N THR A 415 -1.06 15.42 -27.51
CA THR A 415 -0.91 15.06 -26.10
C THR A 415 -2.26 15.01 -25.40
N SER A 416 -2.35 14.16 -24.39
CA SER A 416 -3.48 14.03 -23.49
C SER A 416 -3.01 14.17 -22.04
N LEU A 417 -3.93 14.37 -21.11
CA LEU A 417 -3.56 14.55 -19.70
C LEU A 417 -2.85 13.31 -19.12
N ARG A 418 -3.15 12.12 -19.66
CA ARG A 418 -2.46 10.87 -19.30
C ARG A 418 -0.94 10.92 -19.54
N ASP A 419 -0.45 11.69 -20.50
CA ASP A 419 0.98 11.76 -20.82
C ASP A 419 1.80 12.48 -19.73
N TYR A 420 1.10 13.15 -18.82
CA TYR A 420 1.70 13.85 -17.67
C TYR A 420 1.79 13.01 -16.39
N GLY A 421 1.43 11.74 -16.45
CA GLY A 421 1.58 10.81 -15.33
C GLY A 421 0.34 10.64 -14.46
N LYS A 422 0.51 10.06 -13.29
CA LYS A 422 -0.57 9.79 -12.33
C LYS A 422 -0.95 11.08 -11.57
N LEU A 423 -2.20 11.20 -11.17
CA LEU A 423 -2.64 12.25 -10.24
C LEU A 423 -2.01 11.98 -8.87
N GLN A 424 -1.26 12.94 -8.35
CA GLN A 424 -0.61 12.85 -7.05
C GLN A 424 -1.44 13.50 -5.95
N LYS A 425 -2.10 14.64 -6.26
CA LYS A 425 -2.96 15.36 -5.34
C LYS A 425 -3.86 16.31 -6.07
N ASP A 426 -5.03 16.59 -5.50
CA ASP A 426 -5.92 17.66 -5.94
C ASP A 426 -6.53 18.42 -4.75
N GLY A 427 -7.11 19.57 -5.02
CA GLY A 427 -7.79 20.37 -4.00
C GLY A 427 -7.64 21.88 -4.18
N GLU A 428 -8.26 22.64 -3.27
CA GLU A 428 -8.27 24.08 -3.31
C GLU A 428 -7.08 24.73 -2.61
N LEU A 429 -6.42 25.66 -3.29
CA LEU A 429 -5.41 26.57 -2.74
C LEU A 429 -5.69 28.01 -3.16
N LYS A 430 -5.25 28.97 -2.34
CA LYS A 430 -5.11 30.36 -2.82
C LYS A 430 -3.76 30.50 -3.49
N VAL A 431 -3.74 31.14 -4.65
CA VAL A 431 -2.55 31.31 -5.51
C VAL A 431 -2.28 32.79 -5.72
N ARG A 432 -1.05 33.20 -5.54
CA ARG A 432 -0.55 34.56 -5.82
C ARG A 432 0.56 34.46 -6.85
N ASN A 433 0.31 34.95 -8.05
CA ASN A 433 1.34 35.15 -9.05
C ASN A 433 2.12 36.44 -8.76
N HIS A 434 3.44 36.42 -8.77
CA HIS A 434 4.29 37.57 -8.44
C HIS A 434 4.18 38.69 -9.45
N ASN A 435 3.70 38.43 -10.67
CA ASN A 435 3.53 39.45 -11.69
C ASN A 435 2.36 40.41 -11.42
N ASP A 436 1.26 39.94 -10.85
CA ASP A 436 0.06 40.76 -10.63
C ASP A 436 -0.31 40.93 -9.14
N HIS A 437 0.39 40.29 -8.25
CA HIS A 437 0.24 40.33 -6.79
C HIS A 437 -1.16 40.01 -6.25
N ARG A 438 -2.11 39.60 -7.12
CA ARG A 438 -3.50 39.28 -6.72
C ARG A 438 -3.60 37.87 -6.23
N VAL A 439 -4.21 37.71 -5.08
CA VAL A 439 -4.54 36.39 -4.52
C VAL A 439 -5.83 35.90 -5.14
N ARG A 440 -5.81 34.69 -5.71
CA ARG A 440 -6.97 34.04 -6.34
C ARG A 440 -7.15 32.64 -5.80
N GLN A 441 -8.37 32.23 -5.53
CA GLN A 441 -8.70 30.85 -5.22
C GLN A 441 -8.64 30.03 -6.50
N ARG A 442 -7.97 28.87 -6.43
CA ARG A 442 -7.80 27.92 -7.52
C ARG A 442 -8.02 26.51 -7.04
N TYR A 443 -8.60 25.69 -7.87
CA TYR A 443 -8.57 24.26 -7.73
C TYR A 443 -7.34 23.71 -8.47
N ILE A 444 -6.52 22.96 -7.80
CA ILE A 444 -5.24 22.47 -8.29
C ILE A 444 -5.36 20.98 -8.56
N PHE A 445 -4.88 20.53 -9.73
CA PHE A 445 -4.65 19.13 -10.03
C PHE A 445 -3.14 18.94 -10.25
N LEU A 446 -2.50 18.15 -9.39
CA LEU A 446 -1.07 17.86 -9.45
C LEU A 446 -0.86 16.47 -10.02
N PHE A 447 -0.24 16.38 -11.18
CA PHE A 447 0.22 15.14 -11.82
C PHE A 447 1.74 15.01 -11.68
N ASP A 448 2.31 13.87 -12.07
CA ASP A 448 3.77 13.66 -11.98
C ASP A 448 4.59 14.74 -12.71
N LYS A 449 4.12 15.24 -13.85
CA LYS A 449 4.87 16.19 -14.68
C LYS A 449 4.28 17.60 -14.72
N VAL A 450 3.01 17.77 -14.34
CA VAL A 450 2.31 19.03 -14.49
C VAL A 450 1.41 19.31 -13.29
N MET A 451 1.31 20.59 -12.93
CA MET A 451 0.32 21.11 -11.99
C MET A 451 -0.63 22.03 -12.76
N LEU A 452 -1.92 21.67 -12.83
CA LEU A 452 -2.96 22.47 -13.47
C LEU A 452 -3.64 23.34 -12.43
N MET A 453 -3.80 24.62 -12.74
CA MET A 453 -4.53 25.59 -11.93
C MET A 453 -5.85 25.92 -12.61
N CYS A 454 -6.95 25.57 -11.99
CA CYS A 454 -8.30 25.74 -12.52
C CYS A 454 -9.15 26.66 -11.61
N LYS A 455 -10.20 27.23 -12.19
CA LYS A 455 -11.25 27.90 -11.41
C LYS A 455 -12.46 26.98 -11.35
N ALA A 456 -12.84 26.56 -10.15
CA ALA A 456 -14.08 25.82 -9.97
C ALA A 456 -15.27 26.68 -10.44
N ARG A 457 -16.16 26.13 -11.24
CA ARG A 457 -17.43 26.73 -11.66
C ARG A 457 -18.51 26.04 -10.85
N ILE A 458 -19.25 26.79 -10.07
CA ILE A 458 -20.51 26.32 -9.47
C ILE A 458 -21.50 26.26 -10.63
N VAL A 459 -21.67 25.08 -11.21
CA VAL A 459 -22.76 24.80 -12.13
C VAL A 459 -23.96 24.44 -11.28
N ASP A 460 -25.16 24.85 -11.70
CA ASP A 460 -26.42 24.62 -10.97
C ASP A 460 -26.47 23.27 -10.25
N ARG A 461 -27.02 23.26 -9.05
CA ARG A 461 -27.12 22.11 -8.11
C ARG A 461 -27.51 20.78 -8.74
N PHE A 462 -28.05 20.79 -9.94
CA PHE A 462 -28.70 19.65 -10.61
C PHE A 462 -28.07 19.24 -11.95
N LEU A 463 -27.06 19.95 -12.45
CA LEU A 463 -26.40 19.61 -13.69
C LEU A 463 -25.07 18.87 -13.41
N TRP A 464 -24.89 17.78 -14.08
CA TRP A 464 -23.84 16.78 -14.04
C TRP A 464 -22.41 17.33 -13.95
N GLY A 465 -21.75 17.09 -12.80
CA GLY A 465 -20.30 17.18 -12.66
C GLY A 465 -19.76 18.55 -12.24
N ASP A 466 -18.65 18.55 -11.50
CA ASP A 466 -17.85 19.74 -11.29
C ASP A 466 -17.28 20.17 -12.64
N SER A 467 -17.45 21.42 -12.99
CA SER A 467 -16.85 22.01 -14.15
C SER A 467 -15.75 22.95 -13.71
N TYR A 468 -14.57 22.75 -14.25
CA TYR A 468 -13.39 23.55 -13.98
C TYR A 468 -13.03 24.35 -15.23
N SER A 469 -12.70 25.63 -15.07
CA SER A 469 -12.17 26.43 -16.15
C SER A 469 -10.66 26.51 -16.03
N TYR A 470 -9.93 26.01 -17.02
CA TYR A 470 -8.47 26.08 -17.09
C TYR A 470 -7.98 27.52 -16.97
N LYS A 471 -6.89 27.77 -16.26
CA LYS A 471 -6.27 29.09 -16.07
C LYS A 471 -4.80 29.08 -16.39
N GLU A 472 -4.03 28.16 -15.83
CA GLU A 472 -2.58 28.14 -15.98
C GLU A 472 -2.07 26.71 -15.68
N ALA A 473 -0.91 26.34 -16.22
CA ALA A 473 -0.21 25.12 -15.94
C ALA A 473 1.25 25.39 -15.58
N ILE A 474 1.79 24.60 -14.67
CA ILE A 474 3.20 24.57 -14.30
C ILE A 474 3.77 23.22 -14.72
N LEU A 475 4.75 23.20 -15.62
CA LEU A 475 5.55 22.01 -15.90
C LEU A 475 6.56 21.86 -14.76
N LEU A 476 6.46 20.82 -13.97
CA LEU A 476 7.27 20.65 -12.75
C LEU A 476 8.77 20.61 -13.05
N ALA A 477 9.17 20.10 -14.20
CA ALA A 477 10.57 20.08 -14.64
C ALA A 477 11.22 21.47 -14.80
N GLU A 478 10.41 22.52 -14.95
CA GLU A 478 10.88 23.91 -15.13
C GLU A 478 10.93 24.70 -13.82
N TYR A 479 10.42 24.12 -12.71
CA TYR A 479 10.28 24.81 -11.44
C TYR A 479 10.99 24.06 -10.31
N ARG A 480 11.43 24.80 -9.31
CA ARG A 480 11.87 24.24 -8.03
C ARG A 480 10.92 24.67 -6.91
N LEU A 481 10.77 23.79 -5.93
CA LEU A 481 10.04 24.10 -4.70
C LEU A 481 10.91 24.93 -3.77
N ASP A 482 10.42 26.09 -3.33
CA ASP A 482 11.06 26.93 -2.31
C ASP A 482 10.15 27.09 -1.10
N ASN A 483 10.57 26.49 0.00
CA ASN A 483 9.89 26.57 1.29
C ASN A 483 10.49 27.66 2.20
N SER A 484 11.66 28.21 1.87
CA SER A 484 12.40 29.17 2.68
C SER A 484 11.82 30.59 2.66
N ALA A 485 11.12 30.94 1.58
CA ALA A 485 10.48 32.25 1.42
C ALA A 485 9.28 32.46 2.35
N ALA A 486 8.65 31.36 2.81
CA ALA A 486 7.52 31.39 3.73
C ALA A 486 7.83 32.06 5.08
N ALA A 487 9.08 32.03 5.53
CA ALA A 487 9.51 32.62 6.81
C ALA A 487 9.53 34.15 6.79
N ARG A 488 9.66 34.78 5.60
CA ARG A 488 9.77 36.24 5.46
C ARG A 488 8.42 36.95 5.32
N ASP A 489 7.39 36.31 4.78
CA ASP A 489 6.06 36.88 4.57
C ASP A 489 5.08 36.64 5.74
N ALA A 490 5.42 35.75 6.68
CA ALA A 490 4.57 35.40 7.84
C ALA A 490 4.34 36.54 8.85
N GLN A 491 4.99 37.69 8.68
CA GLN A 491 4.84 38.87 9.59
C GLN A 491 3.70 39.80 9.20
N ARG A 492 2.95 39.56 8.14
CA ARG A 492 1.88 40.47 7.68
C ARG A 492 0.49 39.83 7.70
N LYS A 493 -0.26 40.11 8.78
CA LYS A 493 -1.72 39.95 9.01
C LYS A 493 -2.24 38.52 9.26
N ALA A 494 -3.07 38.44 10.31
CA ALA A 494 -3.87 37.29 10.72
C ALA A 494 -4.97 36.94 9.69
N ASP A 495 -4.59 36.27 8.59
CA ASP A 495 -5.52 35.68 7.63
C ASP A 495 -5.52 34.16 7.79
N LYS A 496 -6.66 33.51 7.62
CA LYS A 496 -6.84 32.03 7.72
C LYS A 496 -5.94 31.23 6.77
N TRP A 497 -5.22 31.88 5.84
CA TRP A 497 -4.39 31.29 4.80
C TRP A 497 -2.95 31.79 4.90
N ASN A 498 -2.27 31.47 6.02
CA ASN A 498 -0.91 31.95 6.30
C ASN A 498 0.20 30.94 5.97
N CYS A 499 -0.18 29.68 5.70
CA CYS A 499 0.78 28.60 5.47
C CYS A 499 1.18 28.60 3.99
N THR A 500 2.34 29.17 3.66
CA THR A 500 2.76 29.41 2.29
C THR A 500 3.94 28.53 1.85
N PHE A 501 3.99 28.20 0.56
CA PHE A 501 5.14 27.66 -0.16
C PHE A 501 5.19 28.27 -1.54
N GLN A 502 6.33 28.19 -2.21
CA GLN A 502 6.53 28.78 -3.53
C GLN A 502 7.07 27.78 -4.55
N MET A 503 6.58 27.90 -5.78
CA MET A 503 7.21 27.31 -6.96
C MET A 503 7.93 28.41 -7.70
N VAL A 504 9.24 28.29 -7.82
CA VAL A 504 10.12 29.26 -8.48
C VAL A 504 10.66 28.63 -9.75
N LYS A 505 10.54 29.34 -10.86
CA LYS A 505 11.06 28.87 -12.13
C LYS A 505 12.58 28.75 -12.06
N LEU A 506 13.17 27.77 -12.72
CA LEU A 506 14.61 27.48 -12.62
C LEU A 506 15.50 28.63 -13.09
N ASP A 507 14.97 29.49 -13.98
CA ASP A 507 15.62 30.70 -14.47
C ASP A 507 15.37 31.96 -13.59
N ASP A 508 14.71 31.77 -12.42
CA ASP A 508 14.30 32.80 -11.48
C ASP A 508 13.39 33.91 -12.08
N SER A 509 12.88 33.73 -13.30
CA SER A 509 12.04 34.71 -13.99
C SER A 509 10.65 34.84 -13.39
N MET A 510 10.14 33.80 -12.72
CA MET A 510 8.77 33.76 -12.20
C MET A 510 8.71 32.97 -10.90
N ALA A 511 7.90 33.47 -9.97
CA ALA A 511 7.56 32.76 -8.75
C ALA A 511 6.06 32.78 -8.52
N ILE A 512 5.51 31.67 -8.06
CA ILE A 512 4.10 31.50 -7.72
C ILE A 512 4.02 31.08 -6.26
N THR A 513 3.31 31.86 -5.45
CA THR A 513 3.08 31.54 -4.04
C THR A 513 1.74 30.83 -3.88
N PHE A 514 1.76 29.70 -3.22
CA PHE A 514 0.58 28.94 -2.81
C PHE A 514 0.34 29.16 -1.33
N LEU A 515 -0.92 29.33 -0.95
CA LEU A 515 -1.35 29.58 0.41
C LEU A 515 -2.35 28.49 0.80
N ALA A 516 -2.01 27.74 1.83
CA ALA A 516 -2.85 26.69 2.42
C ALA A 516 -3.58 27.19 3.67
N LYS A 517 -4.66 26.51 4.05
CA LYS A 517 -5.45 26.83 5.25
C LYS A 517 -4.69 26.48 6.54
N THR A 518 -3.85 25.42 6.51
CA THR A 518 -3.09 24.90 7.66
C THR A 518 -1.69 24.48 7.24
N ASP A 519 -0.77 24.35 8.21
CA ASP A 519 0.59 23.82 7.98
C ASP A 519 0.54 22.34 7.51
N ASP A 520 -0.36 21.53 8.06
CA ASP A 520 -0.52 20.14 7.63
C ASP A 520 -0.90 20.04 6.14
N LEU A 521 -1.88 20.85 5.70
CA LEU A 521 -2.27 20.90 4.30
C LEU A 521 -1.11 21.38 3.41
N LYS A 522 -0.36 22.39 3.86
CA LYS A 522 0.86 22.85 3.18
C LYS A 522 1.88 21.73 3.04
N ASN A 523 2.20 21.01 4.13
CA ASN A 523 3.18 19.94 4.12
C ASN A 523 2.76 18.81 3.18
N LYS A 524 1.48 18.42 3.17
CA LYS A 524 0.94 17.43 2.24
C LYS A 524 1.07 17.84 0.78
N TRP A 525 0.92 19.13 0.47
CA TRP A 525 1.18 19.63 -0.88
C TRP A 525 2.67 19.58 -1.23
N ILE A 526 3.54 19.95 -0.28
CA ILE A 526 5.00 19.86 -0.44
C ILE A 526 5.43 18.41 -0.68
N ASP A 527 4.92 17.47 0.10
CA ASP A 527 5.22 16.04 -0.05
C ASP A 527 4.75 15.50 -1.39
N ALA A 528 3.53 15.86 -1.83
CA ALA A 528 3.01 15.46 -3.12
C ALA A 528 3.84 16.04 -4.30
N ILE A 529 4.28 17.30 -4.20
CA ILE A 529 5.16 17.92 -5.21
C ILE A 529 6.52 17.24 -5.23
N ASN A 530 7.11 16.97 -4.07
CA ASN A 530 8.39 16.27 -3.98
C ASN A 530 8.27 14.84 -4.54
N LEU A 531 7.18 14.14 -4.28
CA LEU A 531 6.91 12.82 -4.85
C LEU A 531 6.81 12.87 -6.39
N ALA A 532 6.08 13.86 -6.93
CA ALA A 532 5.96 14.06 -8.36
C ALA A 532 7.32 14.37 -9.01
N LEU A 533 8.13 15.23 -8.40
CA LEU A 533 9.50 15.53 -8.85
C LEU A 533 10.39 14.28 -8.79
N ASP A 534 10.34 13.50 -7.71
CA ASP A 534 11.13 12.26 -7.57
C ASP A 534 10.64 11.14 -8.51
N ASN A 535 9.36 11.14 -8.90
CA ASN A 535 8.86 10.24 -9.94
C ASN A 535 9.43 10.58 -11.31
N THR A 536 9.56 11.85 -11.64
CA THR A 536 10.06 12.30 -12.94
C THR A 536 11.58 12.36 -13.01
N GLN A 537 12.25 12.69 -11.90
CA GLN A 537 13.70 12.84 -11.78
C GLN A 537 14.18 12.14 -10.50
N PRO A 538 14.30 10.81 -10.51
CA PRO A 538 14.70 10.07 -9.32
C PRO A 538 16.06 10.53 -8.81
N ALA A 539 16.16 10.81 -7.51
CA ALA A 539 17.39 11.28 -6.88
C ALA A 539 18.55 10.28 -7.04
N ALA A 540 18.24 8.98 -7.15
CA ALA A 540 19.22 7.91 -7.34
C ALA A 540 19.80 7.81 -8.77
N GLY A 541 19.29 8.57 -9.74
CA GLY A 541 19.80 8.52 -11.12
C GLY A 541 19.05 9.45 -12.06
N LYS A 542 19.72 10.50 -12.52
CA LYS A 542 19.11 11.53 -13.40
C LYS A 542 18.85 11.06 -14.83
N ASP A 543 19.47 9.96 -15.27
CA ASP A 543 19.37 9.46 -16.64
C ASP A 543 18.19 8.46 -16.84
N TRP A 544 17.38 8.24 -15.82
CA TRP A 544 16.27 7.30 -15.87
C TRP A 544 14.96 8.03 -16.23
N ILE A 545 14.28 7.52 -17.26
CA ILE A 545 13.03 8.09 -17.76
C ILE A 545 11.86 7.20 -17.36
N MET A 546 10.91 7.76 -16.63
CA MET A 546 9.64 7.12 -16.30
C MET A 546 8.91 6.75 -17.60
N THR A 547 8.64 5.46 -17.83
CA THR A 547 8.22 4.92 -19.12
C THR A 547 7.02 3.98 -18.99
N THR A 548 6.08 4.10 -19.94
CA THR A 548 5.01 3.12 -20.16
C THR A 548 5.49 2.10 -21.21
N PHE A 549 5.45 0.80 -20.86
CA PHE A 549 5.81 -0.29 -21.75
C PHE A 549 4.55 -0.90 -22.35
N THR A 550 4.60 -1.21 -23.66
CA THR A 550 3.47 -1.81 -24.38
C THR A 550 3.32 -3.30 -24.12
N GLU A 551 4.38 -3.96 -23.66
CA GLU A 551 4.41 -5.39 -23.33
C GLU A 551 4.90 -5.57 -21.88
N PRO A 552 4.44 -6.64 -21.19
CA PRO A 552 4.94 -6.95 -19.87
C PRO A 552 6.46 -7.14 -19.87
N LYS A 553 7.16 -6.44 -19.00
CA LYS A 553 8.63 -6.49 -18.86
C LYS A 553 9.04 -6.86 -17.45
N THR A 554 10.23 -7.43 -17.33
CA THR A 554 10.89 -7.71 -16.05
C THR A 554 11.94 -6.65 -15.74
N CYS A 555 12.12 -6.37 -14.48
CA CYS A 555 13.18 -5.49 -13.99
C CYS A 555 14.55 -6.16 -14.18
N ASP A 556 15.48 -5.50 -14.87
CA ASP A 556 16.84 -6.04 -15.13
C ASP A 556 17.69 -6.21 -13.87
N ILE A 557 17.30 -5.57 -12.76
CA ILE A 557 18.00 -5.69 -11.47
C ILE A 557 17.45 -6.84 -10.63
N CYS A 558 16.15 -6.86 -10.32
CA CYS A 558 15.58 -7.84 -9.39
C CYS A 558 14.89 -9.03 -10.06
N GLY A 559 14.75 -9.04 -11.39
CA GLY A 559 14.12 -10.13 -12.17
C GLY A 559 12.60 -10.25 -12.01
N LYS A 560 11.95 -9.38 -11.25
CA LYS A 560 10.49 -9.35 -11.07
C LYS A 560 9.82 -8.52 -12.16
N LEU A 561 8.52 -8.76 -12.39
CA LEU A 561 7.72 -8.00 -13.35
C LEU A 561 7.67 -6.51 -12.98
N LEU A 562 7.79 -5.65 -13.97
CA LEU A 562 7.39 -4.25 -13.85
C LEU A 562 5.87 -4.21 -13.74
N ARG A 563 5.36 -3.55 -12.69
CA ARG A 563 3.96 -3.69 -12.28
C ARG A 563 3.04 -2.77 -13.04
N GLY A 564 1.86 -3.28 -13.43
CA GLY A 564 0.83 -2.49 -14.08
C GLY A 564 1.02 -2.30 -15.58
N VAL A 565 0.31 -1.31 -16.13
CA VAL A 565 0.25 -0.98 -17.56
C VAL A 565 0.49 0.51 -17.85
N PHE A 566 0.70 1.32 -16.80
CA PHE A 566 0.81 2.77 -16.91
C PHE A 566 1.98 3.28 -16.07
N PHE A 567 3.04 3.75 -16.72
CA PHE A 567 4.31 4.15 -16.11
C PHE A 567 4.87 3.10 -15.15
N GLN A 568 4.95 1.86 -15.62
CA GLN A 568 5.32 0.68 -14.82
C GLN A 568 6.75 0.72 -14.29
N GLY A 569 7.63 1.48 -14.92
CA GLY A 569 9.03 1.52 -14.54
C GLY A 569 9.83 2.60 -15.24
N TYR A 570 11.13 2.48 -15.12
CA TYR A 570 12.10 3.44 -15.64
C TYR A 570 12.99 2.79 -16.69
N LYS A 571 13.23 3.50 -17.76
CA LYS A 571 14.15 3.10 -18.83
C LYS A 571 15.36 4.00 -18.84
N ASN A 572 16.55 3.42 -18.90
CA ASN A 572 17.77 4.17 -19.15
C ASN A 572 18.00 4.26 -20.67
N PRO A 573 18.06 5.47 -21.25
CA PRO A 573 18.25 5.64 -22.71
C PRO A 573 19.58 5.13 -23.22
N GLN A 574 20.62 5.12 -22.38
CA GLN A 574 21.99 4.80 -22.80
C GLN A 574 22.21 3.29 -22.93
N ASN A 575 21.64 2.49 -22.02
CA ASN A 575 21.87 1.04 -21.96
C ASN A 575 20.61 0.19 -22.13
N THR A 576 19.46 0.83 -22.40
CA THR A 576 18.13 0.19 -22.60
C THR A 576 17.60 -0.61 -21.41
N MET A 577 18.26 -0.57 -20.25
CA MET A 577 17.79 -1.26 -19.05
C MET A 577 16.44 -0.73 -18.59
N CYS A 578 15.60 -1.63 -18.09
CA CYS A 578 14.28 -1.34 -17.56
C CYS A 578 14.23 -1.78 -16.09
N VAL A 579 13.87 -0.87 -15.18
CA VAL A 579 13.93 -1.15 -13.73
C VAL A 579 12.73 -0.58 -13.00
N HIS A 580 12.43 -1.12 -11.81
CA HIS A 580 11.54 -0.46 -10.85
C HIS A 580 12.20 0.82 -10.29
N LYS A 581 11.40 1.77 -9.81
CA LYS A 581 11.91 2.97 -9.14
C LYS A 581 12.88 2.62 -7.99
N GLU A 582 12.50 1.66 -7.18
CA GLU A 582 13.27 1.20 -6.01
C GLU A 582 14.57 0.45 -6.39
N CYS A 583 14.68 0.03 -7.66
CA CYS A 583 15.87 -0.67 -8.16
C CYS A 583 16.88 0.27 -8.82
N ILE A 584 16.54 1.55 -9.03
CA ILE A 584 17.49 2.54 -9.54
C ILE A 584 18.68 2.66 -8.59
N GLY A 585 19.90 2.58 -9.12
CA GLY A 585 21.14 2.66 -8.35
C GLY A 585 21.52 1.38 -7.59
N LYS A 586 20.67 0.35 -7.58
CA LYS A 586 21.02 -0.96 -7.00
C LYS A 586 21.84 -1.77 -8.01
N GLN A 587 22.79 -2.54 -7.51
CA GLN A 587 23.46 -3.56 -8.32
C GLN A 587 22.57 -4.79 -8.42
N LYS A 588 22.62 -5.46 -9.58
CA LYS A 588 22.00 -6.77 -9.74
C LYS A 588 22.49 -7.65 -8.58
N PRO A 589 21.63 -8.35 -7.84
CA PRO A 589 22.06 -9.29 -6.83
C PRO A 589 23.08 -10.19 -7.50
N GLN A 590 24.31 -10.17 -7.03
CA GLN A 590 25.25 -11.20 -7.41
C GLN A 590 24.60 -12.47 -6.89
N THR A 591 24.01 -13.25 -7.78
CA THR A 591 23.76 -14.67 -7.50
C THR A 591 25.07 -15.14 -6.89
N GLN A 592 25.08 -15.57 -5.63
CA GLN A 592 26.24 -16.21 -5.07
C GLN A 592 26.59 -17.28 -6.09
N GLU A 593 27.61 -17.00 -6.92
CA GLU A 593 28.25 -18.04 -7.69
C GLU A 593 28.65 -19.02 -6.62
N VAL A 594 27.97 -20.15 -6.58
CA VAL A 594 28.48 -21.30 -5.87
C VAL A 594 29.91 -21.40 -6.36
N SER A 595 30.87 -21.14 -5.51
CA SER A 595 32.29 -21.20 -5.85
C SER A 595 32.56 -22.65 -6.18
N VAL A 596 32.30 -22.97 -7.44
CA VAL A 596 32.64 -24.28 -7.99
C VAL A 596 34.15 -24.27 -8.05
N GLN A 597 34.81 -24.97 -7.15
CA GLN A 597 36.21 -25.31 -7.24
C GLN A 597 36.41 -26.20 -8.48
N GLY A 598 36.37 -25.59 -9.67
CA GLY A 598 36.49 -26.27 -10.95
C GLY A 598 37.15 -25.37 -11.98
N GLU A 599 37.70 -26.00 -12.98
CA GLU A 599 38.34 -25.32 -14.12
C GLU A 599 37.28 -24.52 -14.89
N LYS A 600 37.51 -23.22 -15.11
CA LYS A 600 36.61 -22.39 -15.92
C LYS A 600 36.94 -22.58 -17.40
N MET A 601 35.90 -22.91 -18.19
CA MET A 601 36.01 -23.09 -19.64
C MET A 601 35.12 -22.03 -20.31
N ARG A 602 35.53 -21.60 -21.52
CA ARG A 602 34.73 -20.69 -22.36
C ARG A 602 34.12 -21.50 -23.51
N ALA A 603 32.85 -21.33 -23.79
CA ALA A 603 32.17 -21.92 -24.92
C ALA A 603 32.70 -21.32 -26.24
N THR A 604 33.14 -22.19 -27.16
CA THR A 604 33.61 -21.81 -28.50
C THR A 604 32.51 -21.91 -29.54
N VAL A 605 31.44 -22.64 -29.23
CA VAL A 605 30.26 -22.85 -30.11
C VAL A 605 29.06 -23.02 -29.22
N SER A 606 27.91 -22.55 -29.66
CA SER A 606 26.59 -22.75 -28.98
C SER A 606 26.19 -24.23 -28.99
N TYR A 607 25.68 -24.72 -27.86
CA TYR A 607 25.24 -26.12 -27.70
C TYR A 607 23.83 -26.21 -27.14
N PHE A 608 22.94 -26.87 -27.86
CA PHE A 608 21.52 -27.06 -27.56
C PHE A 608 21.11 -28.52 -27.37
N GLY A 609 22.10 -29.40 -27.06
CA GLY A 609 21.83 -30.79 -26.71
C GLY A 609 21.98 -31.79 -27.87
N ASN A 610 22.66 -31.41 -28.97
CA ASN A 610 23.04 -32.35 -30.03
C ASN A 610 24.57 -32.26 -30.26
N PRO A 611 25.31 -33.37 -30.09
CA PRO A 611 24.90 -34.71 -29.71
C PRO A 611 24.38 -34.81 -28.27
N LYS A 612 23.51 -35.79 -27.99
CA LYS A 612 22.98 -36.02 -26.65
C LYS A 612 23.97 -36.78 -25.77
N PRO A 613 24.13 -36.43 -24.49
CA PRO A 613 24.86 -37.25 -23.55
C PRO A 613 24.20 -38.60 -23.32
N GLY A 614 24.95 -39.60 -22.82
CA GLY A 614 24.39 -40.94 -22.57
C GLY A 614 23.16 -40.95 -21.70
N ALA A 615 22.36 -42.04 -21.74
CA ALA A 615 21.10 -42.19 -21.04
C ALA A 615 21.17 -41.80 -19.56
N GLY A 616 20.22 -40.99 -19.07
CA GLY A 616 20.15 -40.54 -17.68
C GLY A 616 20.93 -39.25 -17.37
N ARG A 617 21.57 -38.59 -18.34
CA ARG A 617 22.34 -37.36 -18.16
C ARG A 617 21.57 -36.13 -18.64
N ILE A 618 21.57 -35.06 -17.83
CA ILE A 618 20.95 -33.78 -18.17
C ILE A 618 21.89 -33.01 -19.11
N VAL A 619 21.36 -32.41 -20.15
CA VAL A 619 22.10 -31.55 -21.10
C VAL A 619 22.30 -30.16 -20.48
N LEU A 620 23.51 -29.63 -20.52
CA LEU A 620 23.77 -28.22 -20.26
C LEU A 620 23.74 -27.48 -21.60
N GLN A 621 22.74 -26.66 -21.81
CA GLN A 621 22.63 -25.78 -22.99
C GLN A 621 23.38 -24.46 -22.73
N PHE A 622 24.11 -23.96 -23.73
CA PHE A 622 24.84 -22.70 -23.65
C PHE A 622 25.07 -22.08 -25.02
N SER A 623 25.36 -20.80 -25.03
CA SER A 623 25.71 -20.04 -26.22
C SER A 623 27.23 -19.85 -26.34
N GLU A 624 27.69 -19.58 -27.54
CA GLU A 624 29.10 -19.22 -27.78
C GLU A 624 29.50 -18.02 -26.90
N GLY A 625 30.64 -18.11 -26.25
CA GLY A 625 31.17 -17.09 -25.32
C GLY A 625 30.82 -17.31 -23.85
N ASP A 626 29.89 -18.20 -23.53
CA ASP A 626 29.48 -18.45 -22.14
C ASP A 626 30.63 -19.05 -21.31
N MET A 627 30.68 -18.67 -20.03
CA MET A 627 31.71 -19.12 -19.09
C MET A 627 31.17 -20.24 -18.20
N ILE A 628 31.64 -21.45 -18.39
CA ILE A 628 31.16 -22.69 -17.76
C ILE A 628 32.14 -23.15 -16.70
N GLY A 629 31.72 -23.39 -15.49
CA GLY A 629 32.48 -24.01 -14.44
C GLY A 629 32.40 -25.53 -14.55
N VAL A 630 33.48 -26.24 -14.90
CA VAL A 630 33.52 -27.70 -15.06
C VAL A 630 33.63 -28.37 -13.71
N THR A 631 32.69 -29.28 -13.42
CA THR A 631 32.61 -30.00 -12.14
C THR A 631 33.14 -31.45 -12.24
N ARG A 632 33.03 -32.06 -13.43
CA ARG A 632 33.37 -33.48 -13.66
C ARG A 632 33.76 -33.72 -15.12
N ARG A 633 34.67 -34.65 -15.35
CA ARG A 633 35.08 -35.13 -16.70
C ARG A 633 34.83 -36.63 -16.79
N GLU A 634 34.30 -37.06 -17.92
CA GLU A 634 34.10 -38.49 -18.21
C GLU A 634 34.17 -38.73 -19.72
N GLY A 635 35.36 -39.26 -20.15
CA GLY A 635 35.71 -39.37 -21.55
C GLY A 635 35.69 -38.02 -22.26
N ASP A 636 34.99 -37.95 -23.42
CA ASP A 636 34.82 -36.73 -24.23
C ASP A 636 33.72 -35.77 -23.70
N TRP A 637 33.16 -36.04 -22.53
CA TRP A 637 32.04 -35.30 -21.95
C TRP A 637 32.47 -34.58 -20.66
N LEU A 638 32.02 -33.37 -20.51
CA LEU A 638 32.18 -32.57 -19.31
C LEU A 638 30.81 -32.33 -18.64
N GLU A 639 30.75 -32.43 -17.33
CA GLU A 639 29.68 -31.93 -16.53
C GLU A 639 30.08 -30.55 -16.00
N GLY A 640 29.21 -29.56 -16.19
CA GLY A 640 29.52 -28.20 -15.73
C GLY A 640 28.29 -27.46 -15.28
N VAL A 641 28.55 -26.24 -14.77
CA VAL A 641 27.54 -25.31 -14.26
C VAL A 641 27.65 -24.00 -15.02
N LEU A 642 26.50 -23.54 -15.53
CA LEU A 642 26.33 -22.22 -16.14
C LEU A 642 25.15 -21.51 -15.45
N GLY A 643 25.42 -20.50 -14.65
CA GLY A 643 24.41 -19.88 -13.79
C GLY A 643 23.84 -20.91 -12.80
N ASN A 644 22.51 -21.14 -12.85
CA ASN A 644 21.83 -22.15 -12.02
C ASN A 644 21.62 -23.50 -12.73
N ALA A 645 22.04 -23.62 -13.99
CA ALA A 645 21.90 -24.84 -14.77
C ALA A 645 23.14 -25.72 -14.62
N LYS A 646 22.94 -27.01 -14.31
CA LYS A 646 23.99 -28.02 -14.25
C LYS A 646 23.68 -29.14 -15.25
N GLY A 647 24.70 -29.57 -16.01
CA GLY A 647 24.49 -30.64 -16.98
C GLY A 647 25.76 -31.02 -17.75
N TRP A 648 25.59 -31.92 -18.72
CA TRP A 648 26.66 -32.50 -19.52
C TRP A 648 26.70 -31.87 -20.90
N PHE A 649 27.93 -31.70 -21.42
CA PHE A 649 28.21 -31.16 -22.76
C PHE A 649 29.55 -31.74 -23.31
N PRO A 650 29.71 -31.75 -24.64
CA PRO A 650 30.97 -32.27 -25.26
C PRO A 650 32.15 -31.34 -24.98
N GLN A 651 33.30 -31.94 -24.61
CA GLN A 651 34.55 -31.20 -24.32
C GLN A 651 35.03 -30.34 -25.49
N GLN A 652 34.78 -30.78 -26.73
CA GLN A 652 35.24 -30.09 -27.95
C GLN A 652 34.58 -28.72 -28.19
N LEU A 653 33.49 -28.40 -27.47
CA LEU A 653 32.75 -27.16 -27.62
C LEU A 653 33.21 -26.05 -26.67
N VAL A 654 34.24 -26.30 -25.87
CA VAL A 654 34.76 -25.36 -24.88
C VAL A 654 36.26 -25.33 -24.84
N GLU A 655 36.86 -24.20 -24.50
CA GLU A 655 38.29 -24.02 -24.32
C GLU A 655 38.63 -23.54 -22.90
N PRO A 656 39.83 -23.94 -22.33
CA PRO A 656 40.24 -23.50 -21.01
C PRO A 656 40.58 -22.00 -21.01
N VAL A 657 40.09 -21.24 -20.05
CA VAL A 657 40.47 -19.85 -19.84
C VAL A 657 41.86 -19.80 -19.27
N ARG A 658 42.87 -19.50 -20.11
CA ARG A 658 44.27 -19.32 -19.67
C ARG A 658 44.36 -18.12 -18.71
N LYS A 659 44.75 -18.35 -17.46
CA LYS A 659 45.19 -17.27 -16.55
C LYS A 659 46.50 -16.71 -17.13
N LEU A 660 46.49 -15.46 -17.58
CA LEU A 660 47.72 -14.72 -17.88
C LEU A 660 48.47 -14.54 -16.56
N THR A 661 49.64 -15.17 -16.48
CA THR A 661 50.57 -14.98 -15.39
C THR A 661 51.19 -13.58 -15.45
N SER A 662 51.48 -13.03 -14.29
CA SER A 662 51.90 -11.64 -14.01
C SER A 662 53.20 -11.16 -14.70
N SER A 663 53.80 -11.93 -15.61
CA SER A 663 55.04 -11.58 -16.30
C SER A 663 54.86 -11.04 -17.74
N GLN A 664 53.65 -10.77 -18.20
CA GLN A 664 53.43 -10.20 -19.54
C GLN A 664 52.63 -8.86 -19.50
N ARG A 665 52.81 -8.08 -18.44
CA ARG A 665 52.26 -6.72 -18.32
C ARG A 665 53.29 -5.62 -18.49
N GLU A 666 54.39 -5.86 -19.22
CA GLU A 666 55.32 -4.80 -19.62
C GLU A 666 55.35 -4.70 -21.14
N SER A 667 54.46 -3.89 -21.66
CA SER A 667 54.61 -3.12 -22.91
C SER A 667 53.28 -2.55 -23.37
N TYR A 668 52.91 -1.45 -22.79
CA TYR A 668 52.22 -0.31 -23.46
C TYR A 668 52.05 0.83 -22.48
N ILE A 669 52.97 1.79 -22.55
CA ILE A 669 52.83 3.14 -22.05
C ILE A 669 52.59 4.02 -23.28
N PRO A 670 51.65 4.97 -23.26
CA PRO A 670 52.09 6.34 -23.25
C PRO A 670 51.20 7.26 -22.37
N TRP A 671 51.87 7.96 -21.55
CA TRP A 671 52.17 9.39 -21.52
C TRP A 671 51.39 10.21 -20.54
N GLU A 672 52.09 10.61 -19.46
CA GLU A 672 51.76 11.72 -18.56
C GLU A 672 52.14 13.08 -19.22
N PRO A 673 51.64 14.19 -18.64
CA PRO A 673 52.58 15.01 -17.91
C PRO A 673 52.15 15.52 -16.52
N THR A 674 53.04 15.26 -15.61
CA THR A 674 53.60 16.09 -14.52
C THR A 674 52.89 17.36 -14.04
N SER A 675 52.59 17.46 -12.73
CA SER A 675 53.35 18.37 -11.87
C SER A 675 53.08 18.12 -10.38
N LYS A 676 54.18 18.20 -9.67
CA LYS A 676 54.47 18.04 -8.25
C LYS A 676 53.70 19.00 -7.34
N SER A 677 53.30 18.63 -6.11
CA SER A 677 54.07 18.95 -4.92
C SER A 677 53.32 18.54 -3.61
N GLN A 678 54.04 17.78 -2.83
CA GLN A 678 54.25 17.88 -1.39
C GLN A 678 53.03 17.78 -0.44
N SER A 679 53.09 16.66 0.31
CA SER A 679 52.46 16.51 1.64
C SER A 679 53.18 17.40 2.69
N PRO A 680 52.53 17.68 3.84
CA PRO A 680 52.62 16.77 4.98
C PRO A 680 51.32 16.63 5.79
N SER A 681 51.25 15.49 6.48
CA SER A 681 50.33 15.13 7.58
C SER A 681 50.61 15.98 8.84
N PRO A 682 49.93 15.83 9.98
CA PRO A 682 48.61 15.24 10.27
C PRO A 682 47.77 16.13 11.19
N CYS A 683 46.48 15.85 11.39
CA CYS A 683 45.76 15.87 12.66
C CYS A 683 44.30 15.50 12.51
N ASN A 684 43.88 14.57 13.31
CA ASN A 684 42.68 13.98 13.76
C ASN A 684 41.52 14.93 14.09
N PRO A 685 40.38 14.41 14.49
CA PRO A 685 39.46 13.41 13.91
C PRO A 685 38.02 13.95 13.87
N GLY A 686 37.19 13.28 13.19
CA GLY A 686 35.78 13.41 13.52
C GLY A 686 34.87 13.61 12.35
N THR A 687 33.95 12.74 12.33
CA THR A 687 32.67 12.58 11.68
C THR A 687 32.67 11.75 10.40
N VAL A 688 32.65 10.46 10.67
CA VAL A 688 32.17 9.46 9.72
C VAL A 688 30.64 9.61 9.62
N PHE A 689 30.15 10.13 8.52
CA PHE A 689 28.76 9.91 8.13
C PHE A 689 28.57 8.43 7.81
N LYS A 690 28.08 7.66 8.79
CA LYS A 690 27.60 6.32 8.54
C LYS A 690 26.27 6.43 7.78
N GLY A 691 26.29 6.00 6.53
CA GLY A 691 25.08 5.74 5.76
C GLY A 691 24.16 4.77 6.51
N TYR A 692 22.90 5.09 6.53
CA TYR A 692 21.84 4.27 7.13
C TYR A 692 21.79 2.92 6.40
N VAL A 693 22.14 1.86 7.11
CA VAL A 693 21.90 0.49 6.67
C VAL A 693 20.53 0.09 7.22
N ASN A 694 19.57 -0.10 6.34
CA ASN A 694 18.39 -0.92 6.69
C ASN A 694 18.93 -2.29 7.08
N VAL A 695 18.82 -2.64 8.36
CA VAL A 695 19.18 -3.98 8.84
C VAL A 695 18.19 -4.94 8.19
N PRO A 696 18.62 -5.91 7.37
CA PRO A 696 17.71 -6.89 6.79
C PRO A 696 16.98 -7.64 7.90
N SER A 697 15.72 -8.03 7.69
CA SER A 697 14.93 -8.78 8.68
C SER A 697 15.59 -10.10 9.13
N SER A 698 16.53 -10.62 8.35
CA SER A 698 17.38 -11.77 8.73
C SER A 698 18.25 -11.50 9.95
N ASP A 699 18.75 -10.29 10.15
CA ASP A 699 19.62 -9.94 11.28
C ASP A 699 18.82 -9.75 12.59
N LEU A 700 17.54 -9.46 12.51
CA LEU A 700 16.66 -9.32 13.67
C LEU A 700 16.28 -10.67 14.31
N ASN A 701 16.36 -11.76 13.59
CA ASN A 701 16.04 -13.10 14.09
C ASN A 701 16.95 -13.59 15.22
N GLN A 702 18.12 -12.99 15.40
CA GLN A 702 19.03 -13.26 16.51
C GLN A 702 18.48 -12.78 17.87
N TYR A 703 17.51 -11.88 17.89
CA TYR A 703 16.95 -11.34 19.12
C TYR A 703 15.77 -12.16 19.63
N ASP A 704 15.76 -12.47 20.93
CA ASP A 704 14.69 -13.26 21.57
C ASP A 704 13.34 -12.54 21.65
N TRP A 705 13.32 -11.24 21.41
CA TRP A 705 12.08 -10.45 21.36
C TRP A 705 11.49 -10.36 19.95
N PHE A 706 12.22 -10.70 18.87
CA PHE A 706 11.73 -10.59 17.51
C PHE A 706 11.12 -11.91 17.03
N VAL A 707 9.87 -11.87 16.56
CA VAL A 707 9.11 -13.08 16.16
C VAL A 707 8.79 -13.13 14.66
N GLY A 708 9.30 -12.16 13.87
CA GLY A 708 9.08 -12.10 12.43
C GLY A 708 7.64 -11.73 12.06
N LEU A 709 7.21 -12.13 10.87
CA LEU A 709 5.88 -11.84 10.34
C LEU A 709 4.80 -12.54 11.16
N MET A 710 3.89 -11.77 11.76
CA MET A 710 2.84 -12.30 12.62
C MET A 710 1.60 -11.41 12.63
N GLU A 711 0.42 -12.02 12.52
CA GLU A 711 -0.86 -11.33 12.65
C GLU A 711 -1.12 -10.84 14.09
N ARG A 712 -1.86 -9.73 14.22
CA ARG A 712 -2.20 -9.13 15.51
C ARG A 712 -2.97 -10.10 16.40
N GLY A 713 -3.98 -10.81 15.86
CA GLY A 713 -4.78 -11.78 16.60
C GLY A 713 -3.94 -12.93 17.14
N LYS A 714 -3.00 -13.46 16.34
CA LYS A 714 -2.07 -14.51 16.77
C LYS A 714 -1.12 -14.02 17.87
N ALA A 715 -0.60 -12.79 17.75
CA ALA A 715 0.23 -12.18 18.78
C ALA A 715 -0.56 -12.02 20.10
N THR A 716 -1.82 -11.56 20.02
CA THR A 716 -2.71 -11.48 21.20
C THR A 716 -2.88 -12.84 21.86
N GLN A 717 -3.19 -13.89 21.09
CA GLN A 717 -3.39 -15.24 21.61
C GLN A 717 -2.13 -15.78 22.30
N LEU A 718 -0.95 -15.57 21.71
CA LEU A 718 0.32 -16.00 22.28
C LEU A 718 0.66 -15.27 23.59
N MET A 719 0.29 -14.01 23.69
CA MET A 719 0.58 -13.16 24.84
C MET A 719 -0.43 -13.35 25.99
N GLN A 720 -1.56 -14.01 25.80
CA GLN A 720 -2.54 -14.26 26.88
C GLN A 720 -2.00 -15.17 27.99
N THR A 721 -1.14 -16.11 27.65
CA THR A 721 -0.64 -17.17 28.59
C THR A 721 0.69 -16.83 29.24
N VAL A 722 1.34 -15.70 28.91
CA VAL A 722 2.64 -15.30 29.45
C VAL A 722 2.47 -14.31 30.62
N PRO A 723 3.50 -14.11 31.50
CA PRO A 723 3.46 -13.10 32.55
C PRO A 723 3.35 -11.67 32.05
N ASP A 724 2.88 -10.76 32.91
CA ASP A 724 2.91 -9.31 32.64
C ASP A 724 4.34 -8.82 32.41
N SER A 725 4.47 -7.75 31.64
CA SER A 725 5.75 -7.18 31.13
C SER A 725 6.52 -8.09 30.16
N THR A 726 5.90 -9.19 29.69
CA THR A 726 6.39 -9.95 28.55
C THR A 726 6.08 -9.18 27.27
N TYR A 727 7.05 -9.15 26.36
CA TYR A 727 6.92 -8.41 25.10
C TYR A 727 7.49 -9.18 23.92
N LEU A 728 7.00 -8.85 22.74
CA LEU A 728 7.54 -9.28 21.46
C LEU A 728 7.45 -8.15 20.44
N VAL A 729 8.34 -8.17 19.46
CA VAL A 729 8.26 -7.32 18.27
C VAL A 729 7.98 -8.21 17.09
N ARG A 730 6.98 -7.87 16.33
CA ARG A 730 6.54 -8.58 15.14
C ARG A 730 6.52 -7.66 13.93
N GLU A 731 6.68 -8.22 12.76
CA GLU A 731 6.32 -7.54 11.52
C GLU A 731 4.83 -7.74 11.25
N SER A 732 4.15 -6.69 10.80
CA SER A 732 2.74 -6.76 10.46
C SER A 732 2.54 -7.71 9.27
N ALA A 733 1.63 -8.68 9.42
CA ALA A 733 1.23 -9.58 8.35
C ALA A 733 0.13 -8.99 7.45
N ASN A 734 -0.35 -7.79 7.75
CA ASN A 734 -1.40 -7.12 7.02
C ASN A 734 -0.87 -6.64 5.67
N SER A 735 -1.60 -6.89 4.57
CA SER A 735 -1.16 -6.63 3.20
C SER A 735 -0.77 -5.17 2.92
N ALA A 736 -1.44 -4.22 3.60
CA ALA A 736 -1.15 -2.78 3.49
C ALA A 736 0.09 -2.33 4.30
N ARG A 737 0.58 -3.15 5.25
CA ARG A 737 1.67 -2.81 6.19
C ARG A 737 2.64 -3.97 6.38
N THR A 738 2.76 -4.86 5.40
CA THR A 738 3.67 -6.00 5.46
C THR A 738 5.10 -5.52 5.67
N GLY A 739 5.71 -5.97 6.78
CA GLY A 739 7.08 -5.61 7.15
C GLY A 739 7.19 -4.44 8.13
N ASN A 740 6.12 -3.69 8.45
CA ASN A 740 6.19 -2.66 9.49
C ASN A 740 6.27 -3.30 10.87
N PRO A 741 7.24 -2.92 11.71
CA PRO A 741 7.38 -3.49 13.04
C PRO A 741 6.29 -2.98 13.98
N ALA A 742 5.85 -3.86 14.91
CA ALA A 742 4.92 -3.52 15.97
C ALA A 742 5.32 -4.22 17.27
N LEU A 743 5.39 -3.46 18.36
CA LEU A 743 5.60 -3.97 19.69
C LEU A 743 4.26 -4.51 20.25
N THR A 744 4.29 -5.72 20.81
CA THR A 744 3.17 -6.29 21.56
C THR A 744 3.65 -6.58 22.97
N ILE A 745 2.95 -6.09 23.97
CA ILE A 745 3.30 -6.25 25.39
C ILE A 745 2.07 -6.63 26.20
N LYS A 746 2.26 -7.49 27.20
CA LYS A 746 1.23 -7.78 28.21
C LYS A 746 1.39 -6.87 29.41
N TYR A 747 0.33 -6.20 29.83
CA TYR A 747 0.34 -5.28 30.96
C TYR A 747 -0.99 -5.30 31.70
N LYS A 748 -0.97 -5.57 33.01
CA LYS A 748 -2.15 -5.71 33.89
C LYS A 748 -3.17 -6.70 33.36
N GLY A 749 -2.69 -7.83 32.78
CA GLY A 749 -3.54 -8.87 32.21
C GLY A 749 -3.96 -8.64 30.77
N ASP A 750 -3.91 -7.40 30.27
CA ASP A 750 -4.27 -7.02 28.90
C ASP A 750 -3.09 -7.06 27.94
N VAL A 751 -3.36 -7.40 26.67
CA VAL A 751 -2.35 -7.37 25.61
C VAL A 751 -2.48 -6.07 24.83
N ARG A 752 -1.42 -5.26 24.84
CA ARG A 752 -1.34 -3.98 24.15
C ARG A 752 -0.43 -4.09 22.93
N HIS A 753 -0.80 -3.40 21.86
CA HIS A 753 -0.04 -3.34 20.61
C HIS A 753 0.33 -1.89 20.33
N ILE A 754 1.61 -1.64 20.18
CA ILE A 754 2.17 -0.31 19.91
C ILE A 754 2.83 -0.37 18.55
N LYS A 755 2.43 0.50 17.64
CA LYS A 755 3.03 0.62 16.32
C LYS A 755 4.43 1.21 16.45
N ILE A 756 5.38 0.65 15.72
CA ILE A 756 6.71 1.24 15.56
C ILE A 756 6.75 1.78 14.14
N GLU A 757 7.00 3.07 14.03
CA GLU A 757 7.11 3.76 12.76
C GLU A 757 8.57 3.99 12.39
N TYR A 758 8.81 4.20 11.11
CA TYR A 758 10.13 4.53 10.59
C TYR A 758 10.05 5.76 9.70
N GLU A 759 10.79 6.79 10.04
CA GLU A 759 10.93 7.98 9.24
C GLU A 759 12.35 8.07 8.69
N ARG A 760 12.50 8.32 7.40
CA ARG A 760 13.82 8.32 6.72
C ARG A 760 14.80 9.35 7.30
N SER A 761 14.33 10.48 7.80
CA SER A 761 15.12 11.55 8.38
C SER A 761 15.51 11.28 9.82
N ASN A 762 14.66 10.64 10.59
CA ASN A 762 14.73 10.59 12.05
C ASN A 762 14.90 9.15 12.60
N GLY A 763 14.56 8.10 11.81
CA GLY A 763 14.70 6.70 12.23
C GLY A 763 13.42 6.09 12.81
N TYR A 764 13.57 5.09 13.69
CA TYR A 764 12.46 4.37 14.31
C TYR A 764 11.88 5.12 15.50
N TYR A 765 10.55 5.12 15.66
CA TYR A 765 9.87 5.73 16.81
C TYR A 765 8.55 5.03 17.12
N MET A 766 8.07 5.16 18.36
CA MET A 766 6.76 4.70 18.80
C MET A 766 5.87 5.88 19.21
N SER A 767 6.46 7.02 19.49
CA SER A 767 5.79 8.31 19.71
C SER A 767 6.70 9.42 19.21
N ASP A 768 6.16 10.54 18.81
CA ASP A 768 6.89 11.69 18.27
C ASP A 768 7.86 12.34 19.26
N ALA A 769 7.87 11.85 20.49
CA ALA A 769 8.73 12.37 21.55
C ALA A 769 10.19 11.90 21.40
N ARG A 770 10.46 10.79 20.71
CA ARG A 770 11.83 10.25 20.59
C ARG A 770 12.02 9.34 19.39
N PHE A 771 13.14 9.53 18.68
CA PHE A 771 13.56 8.78 17.53
C PHE A 771 14.83 7.98 17.81
N PHE A 772 14.99 6.83 17.12
CA PHE A 772 16.09 5.89 17.31
C PHE A 772 16.66 5.47 15.95
N HIS A 773 17.98 5.31 15.87
CA HIS A 773 18.64 4.95 14.60
C HIS A 773 18.37 3.51 14.16
N SER A 774 18.02 2.63 15.11
CA SER A 774 17.74 1.22 14.81
C SER A 774 16.64 0.66 15.72
N LEU A 775 15.98 -0.42 15.25
CA LEU A 775 14.97 -1.11 16.05
C LEU A 775 15.55 -1.74 17.35
N PRO A 776 16.75 -2.35 17.35
CA PRO A 776 17.38 -2.80 18.59
C PRO A 776 17.64 -1.66 19.60
N GLU A 777 18.09 -0.50 19.14
CA GLU A 777 18.31 0.67 20.01
C GLU A 777 17.00 1.14 20.67
N LEU A 778 15.90 1.18 19.90
CA LEU A 778 14.57 1.51 20.42
C LEU A 778 14.16 0.50 21.52
N ILE A 779 14.32 -0.79 21.28
CA ILE A 779 13.95 -1.85 22.25
C ILE A 779 14.86 -1.77 23.49
N GLU A 780 16.17 -1.60 23.33
CA GLU A 780 17.10 -1.45 24.45
C GLU A 780 16.77 -0.23 25.32
N PHE A 781 16.35 0.87 24.72
CA PHE A 781 15.91 2.04 25.47
C PHE A 781 14.71 1.73 26.37
N TYR A 782 13.65 1.08 25.82
CA TYR A 782 12.45 0.77 26.62
C TYR A 782 12.59 -0.47 27.53
N GLN A 783 13.67 -1.22 27.42
CA GLN A 783 14.10 -2.18 28.44
C GLN A 783 14.61 -1.47 29.71
N LYS A 784 15.22 -0.28 29.55
CA LYS A 784 15.78 0.52 30.64
C LYS A 784 14.80 1.60 31.14
N ASN A 785 13.93 2.12 30.29
CA ASN A 785 13.00 3.22 30.56
C ASN A 785 11.55 2.77 30.46
N SER A 786 10.66 3.36 31.26
CA SER A 786 9.24 3.01 31.24
C SER A 786 8.56 3.45 29.94
N LEU A 787 7.67 2.63 29.43
CA LEU A 787 6.77 3.00 28.34
C LEU A 787 5.82 4.15 28.72
N ALA A 788 5.62 4.42 30.02
CA ALA A 788 4.80 5.54 30.49
C ALA A 788 5.32 6.91 30.02
N ASP A 789 6.61 7.02 29.71
CA ASP A 789 7.23 8.23 29.18
C ASP A 789 6.67 8.61 27.80
N SER A 790 6.19 7.63 27.05
CA SER A 790 5.58 7.81 25.72
C SER A 790 4.09 7.46 25.69
N PHE A 791 3.63 6.60 26.61
CA PHE A 791 2.25 6.09 26.67
C PHE A 791 1.79 6.06 28.13
N GLN A 792 1.11 7.12 28.58
CA GLN A 792 0.71 7.33 29.99
C GLN A 792 -0.05 6.15 30.61
N GLU A 793 -0.71 5.33 29.79
CA GLU A 793 -1.49 4.17 30.26
C GLU A 793 -0.65 2.90 30.48
N VAL A 794 0.61 2.83 30.04
CA VAL A 794 1.46 1.64 30.07
C VAL A 794 2.70 1.89 30.91
N ASN A 795 2.55 1.86 32.22
CA ASN A 795 3.66 2.11 33.14
C ASN A 795 4.43 0.81 33.45
N THR A 796 5.24 0.38 32.49
CA THR A 796 6.15 -0.76 32.62
C THR A 796 7.33 -0.62 31.66
N THR A 797 8.41 -1.35 31.93
CA THR A 797 9.54 -1.53 30.99
C THR A 797 9.37 -2.83 30.21
N LEU A 798 10.15 -3.05 29.18
CA LEU A 798 10.20 -4.27 28.38
C LEU A 798 11.06 -5.33 29.11
N MET A 799 10.45 -6.12 30.04
CA MET A 799 11.21 -7.00 30.94
C MET A 799 11.53 -8.37 30.31
N TYR A 800 10.54 -9.07 29.76
CA TYR A 800 10.67 -10.47 29.38
C TYR A 800 10.48 -10.66 27.88
N PRO A 801 11.53 -10.94 27.10
CA PRO A 801 11.39 -11.31 25.68
C PRO A 801 10.57 -12.59 25.53
N TYR A 802 9.63 -12.62 24.60
CA TYR A 802 8.69 -13.74 24.41
C TYR A 802 9.37 -15.09 24.19
N LYS A 803 10.42 -15.16 23.35
CA LYS A 803 11.12 -16.42 23.07
C LYS A 803 11.86 -16.97 24.30
N THR A 804 12.30 -16.10 25.19
CA THR A 804 12.92 -16.52 26.46
C THR A 804 11.91 -17.19 27.38
N VAL A 805 10.71 -16.58 27.50
CA VAL A 805 9.61 -17.10 28.31
C VAL A 805 9.06 -18.41 27.72
N SER A 806 8.94 -18.50 26.40
CA SER A 806 8.38 -19.68 25.72
C SER A 806 9.32 -20.89 25.70
N LYS A 807 10.64 -20.73 25.87
CA LYS A 807 11.63 -21.82 25.94
C LYS A 807 11.74 -22.43 27.32
N GLY A 808 11.27 -21.77 28.38
CA GLY A 808 11.36 -22.19 29.76
C GLY A 808 10.08 -22.89 30.22
N ALA A 809 9.92 -24.16 29.98
CA ALA A 809 8.89 -24.98 30.66
C ALA A 809 9.28 -25.23 32.08
N GLY A 810 8.74 -24.47 33.08
CA GLY A 810 8.70 -24.88 34.48
C GLY A 810 9.41 -24.02 35.53
N GLY A 811 9.96 -22.87 35.23
CA GLY A 811 10.54 -21.98 36.25
C GLY A 811 10.25 -20.51 35.91
N ALA A 812 9.97 -19.68 36.93
CA ALA A 812 9.89 -18.25 36.71
C ALA A 812 11.21 -17.77 36.13
N PRO A 813 11.17 -17.03 34.99
CA PRO A 813 12.40 -16.49 34.39
C PRO A 813 13.05 -15.53 35.37
N THR A 814 14.37 -15.67 35.57
CA THR A 814 15.13 -14.67 36.32
C THR A 814 15.07 -13.35 35.57
N PRO A 815 14.63 -12.27 36.24
CA PRO A 815 14.66 -10.96 35.63
C PRO A 815 16.10 -10.56 35.26
N TYR A 816 16.28 -9.86 34.14
CA TYR A 816 17.52 -9.10 33.98
C TYR A 816 17.74 -8.24 35.25
N PRO A 817 19.00 -8.00 35.68
CA PRO A 817 19.24 -7.24 36.92
C PRO A 817 18.45 -5.93 36.85
N VAL A 818 17.56 -5.80 37.82
CA VAL A 818 16.70 -4.62 37.97
C VAL A 818 17.64 -3.42 38.14
N PRO A 819 17.59 -2.41 37.29
CA PRO A 819 18.21 -1.13 37.60
C PRO A 819 17.52 -0.63 38.85
N LEU A 820 18.31 -0.13 39.80
CA LEU A 820 17.81 0.58 40.98
C LEU A 820 16.70 1.55 40.55
N PRO A 821 15.62 1.70 41.35
CA PRO A 821 14.53 2.59 41.03
C PRO A 821 15.13 4.00 40.79
N PRO A 822 14.75 4.67 39.67
CA PRO A 822 15.25 5.99 39.40
C PRO A 822 14.89 6.89 40.58
N LYS A 823 15.84 7.71 40.98
CA LYS A 823 15.62 8.75 42.04
C LYS A 823 14.34 9.51 41.69
N PRO A 824 13.47 9.82 42.66
CA PRO A 824 12.20 10.48 42.39
C PRO A 824 12.46 11.79 41.66
N HIS A 825 11.97 11.85 40.39
CA HIS A 825 12.04 13.06 39.58
C HIS A 825 11.23 14.17 40.25
N ALA A 826 11.80 15.36 40.30
CA ALA A 826 11.11 16.54 40.83
C ALA A 826 9.90 16.86 39.93
N TYR A 827 8.76 17.13 40.52
CA TYR A 827 7.57 17.62 39.81
C TYR A 827 7.37 19.08 40.18
N VAL A 828 7.03 19.90 39.22
CA VAL A 828 6.67 21.32 39.43
C VAL A 828 5.26 21.50 38.89
N ASN A 829 4.32 21.87 39.76
CA ASN A 829 2.89 22.05 39.45
C ASN A 829 2.27 20.86 38.65
N GLY A 830 2.62 19.62 39.02
CA GLY A 830 2.13 18.41 38.37
C GLY A 830 2.81 18.08 37.04
N THR A 831 3.73 18.89 36.55
CA THR A 831 4.52 18.64 35.34
C THR A 831 5.90 18.10 35.73
N ARG A 832 6.34 17.03 35.06
CA ARG A 832 7.65 16.43 35.27
C ARG A 832 8.77 17.37 34.81
N VAL A 833 9.82 17.52 35.61
CA VAL A 833 11.06 18.21 35.22
C VAL A 833 11.85 17.29 34.29
N LEU A 834 12.17 17.77 33.11
CA LEU A 834 12.92 17.01 32.10
C LEU A 834 14.42 16.98 32.38
N CYS A 835 14.96 18.13 32.72
CA CYS A 835 16.36 18.33 33.14
C CYS A 835 16.46 19.65 33.86
N TYR A 836 17.60 19.91 34.50
CA TYR A 836 17.97 21.25 34.99
C TYR A 836 18.91 21.91 33.99
N ALA A 837 18.81 23.23 33.85
CA ALA A 837 19.70 24.01 33.01
C ALA A 837 20.16 25.28 33.76
N VAL A 838 21.38 25.73 33.50
CA VAL A 838 21.97 26.94 34.06
C VAL A 838 22.06 28.02 32.99
N ALA A 839 21.60 29.21 33.30
CA ALA A 839 21.67 30.36 32.43
C ALA A 839 23.14 30.79 32.23
N MET A 840 23.55 30.90 31.00
CA MET A 840 24.89 31.32 30.58
C MET A 840 24.97 32.84 30.41
N TYR A 841 23.85 33.49 30.15
CA TYR A 841 23.72 34.91 29.87
C TYR A 841 22.45 35.46 30.47
N ASP A 842 22.48 36.79 30.79
CA ASP A 842 21.30 37.51 31.25
C ASP A 842 20.25 37.57 30.14
N TYR A 843 19.00 37.25 30.47
CA TYR A 843 17.87 37.37 29.59
C TYR A 843 16.74 38.16 30.28
N ALA A 844 16.32 39.27 29.70
CA ALA A 844 15.15 40.04 30.16
C ALA A 844 13.89 39.61 29.37
N ALA A 845 12.86 39.15 30.10
CA ALA A 845 11.57 38.77 29.50
C ALA A 845 10.93 39.95 28.76
N THR A 846 10.53 39.75 27.53
CA THR A 846 9.87 40.77 26.67
C THR A 846 8.35 40.58 26.60
N ALA A 847 7.83 39.48 27.18
CA ALA A 847 6.41 39.16 27.24
C ALA A 847 6.03 38.50 28.56
N THR A 848 4.77 38.61 28.99
CA THR A 848 4.25 38.01 30.23
C THR A 848 4.34 36.49 30.29
N SER A 849 4.44 35.83 29.15
CA SER A 849 4.61 34.37 29.01
C SER A 849 6.08 33.93 29.15
N GLN A 850 7.04 34.85 29.30
CA GLN A 850 8.47 34.58 29.39
C GLN A 850 8.98 34.81 30.82
N ILE A 851 10.11 34.16 31.13
CA ILE A 851 10.83 34.39 32.40
C ILE A 851 12.17 35.06 32.13
N SER A 852 12.53 36.06 32.97
CA SER A 852 13.85 36.64 32.94
C SER A 852 14.83 35.72 33.67
N LEU A 853 16.05 35.63 33.16
CA LEU A 853 17.15 34.86 33.73
C LEU A 853 18.34 35.77 33.92
N ALA A 854 19.04 35.63 35.01
CA ALA A 854 20.39 36.17 35.19
C ALA A 854 21.44 35.07 34.97
N ALA A 855 22.63 35.43 34.59
CA ALA A 855 23.70 34.44 34.40
C ALA A 855 23.92 33.63 35.69
N ASN A 856 24.04 32.32 35.60
CA ASN A 856 24.07 31.32 36.66
C ASN A 856 22.72 31.02 37.35
N ASP A 857 21.61 31.57 36.87
CA ASP A 857 20.30 31.14 37.36
C ASP A 857 20.00 29.71 36.92
N ARG A 858 19.44 28.93 37.85
CA ARG A 858 19.04 27.53 37.59
C ARG A 858 17.56 27.44 37.23
N VAL A 859 17.27 26.72 36.17
CA VAL A 859 15.93 26.54 35.63
C VAL A 859 15.59 25.06 35.54
N ALA A 860 14.42 24.66 36.08
CA ALA A 860 13.86 23.34 35.91
C ALA A 860 13.12 23.29 34.56
N VAL A 861 13.64 22.60 33.57
CA VAL A 861 13.09 22.51 32.23
C VAL A 861 11.88 21.60 32.22
N LEU A 862 10.72 22.12 31.86
CA LEU A 862 9.44 21.40 31.83
C LEU A 862 9.05 20.92 30.44
N SER A 863 9.52 21.62 29.39
CA SER A 863 9.27 21.27 28.02
C SER A 863 10.34 21.84 27.10
N LYS A 864 10.82 20.99 26.18
CA LYS A 864 11.72 21.38 25.09
C LYS A 864 10.95 21.52 23.76
N CYS A 865 9.62 21.39 23.78
CA CYS A 865 8.75 21.62 22.62
C CYS A 865 8.80 23.11 22.23
N GLY A 866 9.40 23.38 21.07
CA GLY A 866 9.70 24.75 20.62
C GLY A 866 11.20 25.01 20.49
N ALA A 867 12.04 23.98 20.64
CA ALA A 867 13.48 24.04 20.37
C ALA A 867 13.76 24.45 18.90
N ASP A 868 12.93 24.00 17.96
CA ASP A 868 12.88 24.44 16.56
C ASP A 868 12.59 25.92 16.38
N LYS A 869 11.91 26.55 17.37
CA LYS A 869 11.65 28.00 17.45
C LYS A 869 12.63 28.75 18.35
N GLY A 870 13.63 28.07 18.90
CA GLY A 870 14.65 28.66 19.79
C GLY A 870 14.22 28.84 21.24
N TRP A 871 13.10 28.23 21.71
CA TRP A 871 12.52 28.47 23.04
C TRP A 871 12.24 27.18 23.81
N TRP A 872 12.58 27.18 25.11
CA TRP A 872 12.16 26.16 26.08
C TRP A 872 11.19 26.72 27.08
N LYS A 873 10.42 25.87 27.77
CA LYS A 873 9.55 26.24 28.87
C LYS A 873 10.09 25.61 30.14
N GLY A 874 10.18 26.39 31.18
CA GLY A 874 10.66 25.92 32.48
C GLY A 874 10.23 26.79 33.63
N GLU A 875 10.58 26.34 34.85
CA GLU A 875 10.40 27.10 36.10
C GLU A 875 11.76 27.60 36.57
N HIS A 876 11.88 28.88 36.81
CA HIS A 876 13.01 29.47 37.44
C HIS A 876 13.12 29.04 38.92
N CYS A 877 14.16 28.31 39.29
CA CYS A 877 14.27 27.63 40.59
C CYS A 877 14.15 28.55 41.80
N SER A 878 14.69 29.79 41.71
CA SER A 878 14.67 30.79 42.83
C SER A 878 13.34 31.57 42.90
N THR A 879 12.81 32.01 41.74
CA THR A 879 11.61 32.88 41.68
C THR A 879 10.30 32.12 41.56
N ARG A 880 10.34 30.82 41.28
CA ARG A 880 9.19 29.91 41.06
C ARG A 880 8.26 30.36 39.91
N LYS A 881 8.73 31.27 39.06
CA LYS A 881 7.98 31.68 37.87
C LYS A 881 8.15 30.65 36.76
N VAL A 882 7.02 30.30 36.12
CA VAL A 882 7.01 29.38 34.95
C VAL A 882 6.78 30.17 33.68
N GLY A 883 7.61 29.96 32.66
CA GLY A 883 7.50 30.66 31.39
C GLY A 883 8.50 30.16 30.36
N TYR A 884 8.51 30.82 29.21
CA TYR A 884 9.42 30.53 28.12
C TYR A 884 10.71 31.30 28.23
N PHE A 885 11.82 30.72 27.81
CA PHE A 885 13.16 31.34 27.73
C PHE A 885 13.93 30.78 26.54
N PRO A 886 14.90 31.53 25.96
CA PRO A 886 15.69 31.05 24.83
C PRO A 886 16.61 29.91 25.26
N PHE A 887 16.57 28.78 24.59
CA PHE A 887 17.43 27.63 24.93
C PHE A 887 18.92 27.94 24.69
N ALA A 888 19.23 28.81 23.72
CA ALA A 888 20.62 29.24 23.43
C ALA A 888 21.26 30.04 24.60
N TYR A 889 20.49 30.48 25.60
CA TYR A 889 20.97 31.21 26.77
C TYR A 889 21.22 30.32 27.99
N VAL A 890 20.93 29.01 27.87
CA VAL A 890 21.13 28.08 28.99
C VAL A 890 21.98 26.89 28.54
N ARG A 891 22.66 26.24 29.48
CA ARG A 891 23.35 24.98 29.33
C ARG A 891 22.71 23.96 30.24
N GLU A 892 22.41 22.74 29.70
CA GLU A 892 21.90 21.63 30.52
C GLU A 892 22.97 21.25 31.56
N GLU A 893 22.53 20.94 32.78
CA GLU A 893 23.40 20.32 33.76
C GLU A 893 23.54 18.84 33.43
N ASP A 894 24.78 18.34 33.26
CA ASP A 894 25.05 16.93 33.14
C ASP A 894 24.71 16.27 34.49
N GLU A 895 23.86 15.23 34.45
CA GLU A 895 23.57 14.42 35.65
C GLU A 895 24.87 13.68 36.04
N GLU A 896 25.53 14.07 37.20
CA GLU A 896 26.54 13.26 37.86
C GLU A 896 25.92 12.03 38.53
#